data_781ef7cd8c7845e4c18844a7730361f9
#
_entry.id   781ef7cd8c7845e4c18844a7730361f9
#
_cell.length_a   1.000
_cell.length_b   1.000
_cell.length_c   1.000
_cell.angle_alpha   90.00
_cell.angle_beta   90.00
_cell.angle_gamma   90.00
#
_symmetry.space_group_name_H-M   'P 1'
#
loop_
_entity.id
_entity.type
_entity.pdbx_description
1 polymer ?
#
loop_
_entity_poly.entity_id
_entity_poly.type
_entity_poly.pdbx_seq_one_letter_code
_entity_poly.pdbx_strand_id
1 'polypeptide(L)'
;MPMNEKRCVITGLGLVSAIGHNTEECFEAALKGVSGITDVTSFDTTDCYSHKGAEVDLSNEELANGRYDRTTALGIKAAGEAIKDAGIDMDSGDTSDIGVILGSCIAGAACVEKYYRQKSDGKKGDIDDLKQMPASVIAGNVADYYNAGGITANIVNACAAGTLSIALAIDLIRGGKGEIFLAGGCDSFSSLAYSGFHALRALDATECSPFNHSEGITLGEGAGVLVVESYEHAVKRGAKIYCDVLGSGVSSDAYHITAPRPDGEGQMSVITRAVKNSGLKFTDIDYVNAHGTGTAKNDESEFLSLKTCFAENDHISVSSTKSMTGHCLGAAGAIEAVMTVKALVEGKLPPTTGYTEEDLKVLAEKSGNIDFIANTPRERDIKYAMSNSFAFGGNNASIVFAKDPNVLNLSCPKQELYVTGIGMVNGEYDEATKSYVANLDTDTFKAYGVKSAFLRKLDRLSQLQLLSGVRALEDAGITVNDDNAGIIGICIGTNEGPMTEIANFQKGIIKDGIDKGSAFAFPNTVYNAAGGYLSIFTGIKGYNATIANGFQSGLQSVCAAIGAIMFGYENIMLASGTDECTDIDHEIYSDLGKIGSGNFTLGEGSVTCVIEKDSSATERGAKRYAKIAGFSSARDTSGDRSDNLRLSEVSLTKVINNVLEEGGMKPEDVKCIYGFGNGIEEVDSFEMGVYKKIFGDNIEVKLVKKDFGEARAASSSLQFAKLAQDIYEGKAENGIAVSFGTSALYSAVLLTKA
;
A
#
# COMPACT_ATOMS: atom_id res chain seq x y z
N MET A 1 -25.19 -4.13 -16.61
CA MET A 1 -25.90 -4.86 -15.55
C MET A 1 -25.38 -4.31 -14.23
N PRO A 2 -26.17 -4.14 -13.14
CA PRO A 2 -25.58 -3.84 -11.85
C PRO A 2 -24.60 -4.95 -11.52
N MET A 3 -23.38 -4.61 -11.07
CA MET A 3 -22.46 -5.59 -10.53
C MET A 3 -23.12 -6.15 -9.27
N ASN A 4 -23.46 -7.46 -9.26
CA ASN A 4 -23.76 -8.12 -8.03
C ASN A 4 -22.47 -8.14 -7.23
N GLU A 5 -22.42 -7.49 -6.06
CA GLU A 5 -21.25 -7.56 -5.20
C GLU A 5 -20.99 -9.02 -4.85
N LYS A 6 -19.79 -9.48 -5.19
CA LYS A 6 -19.36 -10.81 -4.79
C LYS A 6 -19.10 -10.83 -3.29
N ARG A 7 -19.63 -11.82 -2.62
CA ARG A 7 -19.31 -12.12 -1.22
C ARG A 7 -17.86 -12.57 -1.14
N CYS A 8 -17.06 -11.97 -0.21
CA CYS A 8 -15.66 -12.31 0.00
C CYS A 8 -15.48 -13.11 1.28
N VAL A 9 -14.71 -14.19 1.21
CA VAL A 9 -14.46 -15.12 2.29
C VAL A 9 -12.96 -15.36 2.50
N ILE A 10 -12.59 -15.76 3.72
CA ILE A 10 -11.25 -16.20 4.06
C ILE A 10 -11.20 -17.72 4.02
N THR A 11 -10.30 -18.28 3.24
CA THR A 11 -10.16 -19.73 3.03
C THR A 11 -8.83 -20.29 3.48
N GLY A 12 -7.83 -19.45 3.72
CA GLY A 12 -6.51 -19.87 4.22
C GLY A 12 -5.85 -18.78 5.04
N LEU A 13 -5.03 -19.20 6.00
CA LEU A 13 -4.29 -18.36 6.92
C LEU A 13 -2.82 -18.77 6.95
N GLY A 14 -1.92 -17.79 6.98
CA GLY A 14 -0.49 -17.99 7.18
C GLY A 14 0.11 -16.88 8.01
N LEU A 15 0.96 -17.25 8.96
CA LEU A 15 1.53 -16.33 9.94
C LEU A 15 2.93 -16.76 10.35
N VAL A 16 3.82 -15.78 10.44
CA VAL A 16 5.12 -15.91 11.08
C VAL A 16 5.42 -14.66 11.88
N SER A 17 5.83 -14.81 13.13
CA SER A 17 6.19 -13.71 14.02
C SER A 17 7.16 -14.18 15.10
N ALA A 18 7.62 -13.27 15.95
CA ALA A 18 8.53 -13.60 17.07
C ALA A 18 7.94 -14.62 18.09
N ILE A 19 6.63 -14.88 18.07
CA ILE A 19 5.97 -15.83 18.99
C ILE A 19 5.61 -17.15 18.35
N GLY A 20 6.00 -17.41 17.09
CA GLY A 20 5.77 -18.68 16.40
C GLY A 20 6.04 -18.63 14.91
N HIS A 21 6.18 -19.80 14.30
CA HIS A 21 6.59 -19.97 12.91
C HIS A 21 5.43 -20.34 11.97
N ASN A 22 4.23 -20.43 12.51
CA ASN A 22 2.97 -20.69 11.79
C ASN A 22 1.79 -20.14 12.59
N THR A 23 0.62 -20.11 11.95
CA THR A 23 -0.62 -19.56 12.51
C THR A 23 -1.02 -20.17 13.85
N GLU A 24 -0.93 -21.49 13.97
CA GLU A 24 -1.34 -22.20 15.19
C GLU A 24 -0.40 -21.92 16.36
N GLU A 25 0.90 -22.00 16.15
CA GLU A 25 1.91 -21.67 17.16
C GLU A 25 1.76 -20.23 17.65
N CYS A 26 1.63 -19.27 16.72
CA CYS A 26 1.48 -17.87 17.06
C CYS A 26 0.19 -17.61 17.86
N PHE A 27 -0.92 -18.19 17.45
CA PHE A 27 -2.21 -17.99 18.12
C PHE A 27 -2.24 -18.64 19.51
N GLU A 28 -1.72 -19.86 19.66
CA GLU A 28 -1.58 -20.50 20.97
C GLU A 28 -0.65 -19.74 21.92
N ALA A 29 0.48 -19.23 21.41
CA ALA A 29 1.40 -18.40 22.18
C ALA A 29 0.72 -17.09 22.62
N ALA A 30 -0.04 -16.44 21.74
CA ALA A 30 -0.79 -15.25 22.06
C ALA A 30 -1.84 -15.50 23.15
N LEU A 31 -2.59 -16.60 23.08
CA LEU A 31 -3.55 -16.98 24.13
C LEU A 31 -2.90 -17.24 25.49
N LYS A 32 -1.66 -17.72 25.49
CA LYS A 32 -0.88 -17.96 26.73
C LYS A 32 -0.18 -16.68 27.23
N GLY A 33 -0.30 -15.56 26.50
CA GLY A 33 0.39 -14.32 26.82
C GLY A 33 1.93 -14.40 26.68
N VAL A 34 2.43 -15.25 25.79
CA VAL A 34 3.87 -15.39 25.56
C VAL A 34 4.38 -14.18 24.79
N SER A 35 5.35 -13.46 25.37
CA SER A 35 6.05 -12.35 24.71
C SER A 35 7.19 -12.89 23.85
N GLY A 36 7.25 -12.41 22.59
CA GLY A 36 8.40 -12.61 21.70
C GLY A 36 9.42 -11.47 21.77
N ILE A 37 9.22 -10.52 22.68
CA ILE A 37 10.10 -9.37 22.86
C ILE A 37 11.35 -9.81 23.63
N THR A 38 12.52 -9.61 23.02
CA THR A 38 13.82 -9.97 23.58
C THR A 38 14.82 -8.83 23.36
N ASP A 39 16.07 -9.02 23.77
CA ASP A 39 17.13 -8.10 23.37
C ASP A 39 17.45 -8.28 21.89
N VAL A 40 17.64 -7.17 21.17
CA VAL A 40 17.96 -7.15 19.73
C VAL A 40 19.27 -7.88 19.48
N THR A 41 19.27 -8.77 18.49
CA THR A 41 20.44 -9.58 18.11
C THR A 41 20.98 -9.27 16.72
N SER A 42 20.19 -8.72 15.81
CA SER A 42 20.56 -8.51 14.41
C SER A 42 21.53 -7.35 14.17
N PHE A 43 21.63 -6.39 15.13
CA PHE A 43 22.57 -5.27 15.09
C PHE A 43 22.86 -4.71 16.48
N ASP A 44 23.96 -3.94 16.61
CA ASP A 44 24.41 -3.38 17.87
C ASP A 44 23.52 -2.22 18.32
N THR A 45 22.93 -2.34 19.52
CA THR A 45 22.09 -1.31 20.16
C THR A 45 22.72 -0.72 21.42
N THR A 46 24.03 -0.98 21.68
CA THR A 46 24.71 -0.60 22.95
C THR A 46 24.52 0.86 23.31
N ASP A 47 24.58 1.77 22.32
CA ASP A 47 24.42 3.21 22.53
C ASP A 47 22.96 3.70 22.47
N CYS A 48 21.99 2.80 22.26
CA CYS A 48 20.57 3.12 22.26
C CYS A 48 19.98 3.09 23.68
N TYR A 49 18.88 3.83 23.90
CA TYR A 49 18.18 3.81 25.20
C TYR A 49 17.23 2.61 25.35
N SER A 50 16.86 1.97 24.25
CA SER A 50 16.15 0.69 24.22
C SER A 50 17.05 -0.37 23.60
N HIS A 51 16.92 -1.61 24.05
CA HIS A 51 17.62 -2.76 23.50
C HIS A 51 16.64 -3.83 23.04
N LYS A 52 15.32 -3.53 23.07
CA LYS A 52 14.24 -4.50 22.85
C LYS A 52 13.78 -4.54 21.39
N GLY A 53 13.44 -5.75 20.96
CA GLY A 53 12.88 -6.05 19.66
C GLY A 53 12.19 -7.41 19.66
N ALA A 54 11.35 -7.67 18.66
CA ALA A 54 10.65 -8.94 18.48
C ALA A 54 11.09 -9.55 17.13
N GLU A 55 12.19 -10.28 17.14
CA GLU A 55 12.83 -10.88 15.98
C GLU A 55 12.32 -12.31 15.76
N VAL A 56 12.13 -12.72 14.51
CA VAL A 56 11.75 -14.10 14.13
C VAL A 56 12.98 -14.99 14.19
N ASP A 57 12.94 -16.07 14.96
CA ASP A 57 14.03 -17.02 15.12
C ASP A 57 14.08 -18.03 13.95
N LEU A 58 14.23 -17.51 12.75
CA LEU A 58 14.46 -18.26 11.50
C LEU A 58 15.44 -17.48 10.62
N SER A 59 16.43 -18.18 10.06
CA SER A 59 17.34 -17.62 9.06
C SER A 59 16.63 -17.42 7.70
N ASN A 60 17.21 -16.59 6.83
CA ASN A 60 16.69 -16.45 5.46
C ASN A 60 16.75 -17.76 4.66
N GLU A 61 17.70 -18.65 4.96
CA GLU A 61 17.77 -19.99 4.35
C GLU A 61 16.54 -20.82 4.74
N GLU A 62 16.14 -20.79 6.01
CA GLU A 62 14.96 -21.52 6.52
C GLU A 62 13.64 -20.89 6.04
N LEU A 63 13.61 -19.57 5.84
CA LEU A 63 12.44 -18.87 5.34
C LEU A 63 12.20 -19.14 3.85
N ALA A 64 13.21 -18.92 3.00
CA ALA A 64 13.08 -18.97 1.54
C ALA A 64 14.39 -19.29 0.80
N ASN A 65 15.15 -20.25 1.27
CA ASN A 65 16.41 -20.75 0.66
C ASN A 65 17.47 -19.63 0.44
N GLY A 66 17.48 -18.59 1.27
CA GLY A 66 18.48 -17.52 1.25
C GLY A 66 18.52 -16.63 0.00
N ARG A 67 17.60 -16.85 -0.96
CA ARG A 67 17.61 -16.18 -2.26
C ARG A 67 17.08 -14.74 -2.22
N TYR A 68 16.17 -14.47 -1.31
CA TYR A 68 15.41 -13.21 -1.24
C TYR A 68 15.85 -12.36 -0.04
N ASP A 69 15.56 -11.07 -0.08
CA ASP A 69 15.65 -10.23 1.12
C ASP A 69 14.72 -10.75 2.23
N ARG A 70 14.99 -10.34 3.47
CA ARG A 70 14.28 -10.88 4.63
C ARG A 70 12.79 -10.56 4.63
N THR A 71 12.39 -9.36 4.17
CA THR A 71 10.98 -8.96 4.06
C THR A 71 10.23 -9.90 3.10
N THR A 72 10.78 -10.10 1.91
CA THR A 72 10.23 -11.03 0.91
C THR A 72 10.22 -12.47 1.42
N ALA A 73 11.28 -12.90 2.11
CA ALA A 73 11.40 -14.27 2.64
C ALA A 73 10.31 -14.57 3.70
N LEU A 74 10.02 -13.62 4.60
CA LEU A 74 8.93 -13.73 5.56
C LEU A 74 7.57 -13.82 4.83
N GLY A 75 7.36 -12.99 3.79
CA GLY A 75 6.16 -13.04 2.96
C GLY A 75 5.97 -14.39 2.26
N ILE A 76 7.04 -14.98 1.70
CA ILE A 76 7.03 -16.31 1.08
C ILE A 76 6.62 -17.37 2.12
N LYS A 77 7.19 -17.33 3.32
CA LYS A 77 6.87 -18.27 4.40
C LYS A 77 5.40 -18.26 4.77
N ALA A 78 4.84 -17.06 5.05
CA ALA A 78 3.43 -16.92 5.41
C ALA A 78 2.49 -17.27 4.24
N ALA A 79 2.82 -16.84 3.01
CA ALA A 79 2.04 -17.20 1.82
C ALA A 79 1.99 -18.71 1.60
N GLY A 80 3.10 -19.42 1.80
CA GLY A 80 3.13 -20.89 1.66
C GLY A 80 2.25 -21.61 2.66
N GLU A 81 2.19 -21.14 3.89
CA GLU A 81 1.25 -21.66 4.90
C GLU A 81 -0.20 -21.40 4.49
N ALA A 82 -0.53 -20.16 4.10
CA ALA A 82 -1.87 -19.77 3.68
C ALA A 82 -2.37 -20.59 2.47
N ILE A 83 -1.52 -20.81 1.48
CA ILE A 83 -1.79 -21.65 0.31
C ILE A 83 -2.10 -23.08 0.72
N LYS A 84 -1.25 -23.66 1.59
CA LYS A 84 -1.42 -25.03 2.10
C LYS A 84 -2.69 -25.17 2.91
N ASP A 85 -2.96 -24.21 3.80
CA ASP A 85 -4.17 -24.21 4.65
C ASP A 85 -5.46 -24.06 3.81
N ALA A 86 -5.42 -23.26 2.74
CA ALA A 86 -6.50 -23.13 1.77
C ALA A 86 -6.69 -24.38 0.88
N GLY A 87 -5.77 -25.33 0.89
CA GLY A 87 -5.80 -26.50 0.03
C GLY A 87 -5.65 -26.18 -1.47
N ILE A 88 -4.86 -25.13 -1.79
CA ILE A 88 -4.58 -24.75 -3.18
C ILE A 88 -3.39 -25.52 -3.70
N ASP A 89 -3.54 -26.16 -4.86
CA ASP A 89 -2.46 -26.85 -5.57
C ASP A 89 -1.78 -25.86 -6.54
N MET A 90 -0.57 -25.41 -6.18
CA MET A 90 0.23 -24.49 -6.98
C MET A 90 1.11 -25.20 -8.03
N ASP A 91 1.25 -26.52 -7.93
CA ASP A 91 2.15 -27.29 -8.82
C ASP A 91 1.43 -27.80 -10.07
N SER A 92 0.20 -28.28 -9.92
CA SER A 92 -0.59 -28.91 -11.01
C SER A 92 -1.88 -28.15 -11.33
N GLY A 93 -2.28 -27.17 -10.51
CA GLY A 93 -3.48 -26.36 -10.69
C GLY A 93 -3.29 -25.21 -11.69
N ASP A 94 -4.40 -24.61 -12.12
CA ASP A 94 -4.38 -23.33 -12.84
C ASP A 94 -4.19 -22.19 -11.84
N THR A 95 -3.00 -21.61 -11.85
CA THR A 95 -2.60 -20.51 -10.95
C THR A 95 -2.64 -19.15 -11.64
N SER A 96 -3.09 -19.12 -12.90
CA SER A 96 -3.06 -17.90 -13.76
C SER A 96 -3.90 -16.72 -13.22
N ASP A 97 -4.87 -17.00 -12.37
CA ASP A 97 -5.78 -16.01 -11.80
C ASP A 97 -5.58 -15.76 -10.29
N ILE A 98 -4.59 -16.43 -9.66
CA ILE A 98 -4.26 -16.20 -8.25
C ILE A 98 -3.46 -14.90 -8.13
N GLY A 99 -4.06 -13.88 -7.51
CA GLY A 99 -3.39 -12.60 -7.27
C GLY A 99 -2.56 -12.59 -5.99
N VAL A 100 -1.62 -11.63 -5.88
CA VAL A 100 -0.80 -11.42 -4.69
C VAL A 100 -0.77 -9.94 -4.33
N ILE A 101 -1.29 -9.58 -3.17
CA ILE A 101 -1.33 -8.19 -2.70
C ILE A 101 -0.68 -8.13 -1.31
N LEU A 102 0.48 -7.51 -1.22
CA LEU A 102 1.24 -7.44 0.03
C LEU A 102 1.52 -6.01 0.46
N GLY A 103 1.48 -5.79 1.76
CA GLY A 103 1.83 -4.53 2.40
C GLY A 103 3.22 -4.57 3.00
N SER A 104 3.96 -3.46 2.88
CA SER A 104 5.24 -3.24 3.57
C SER A 104 5.39 -1.78 3.94
N CYS A 105 6.11 -1.49 5.01
CA CYS A 105 6.43 -0.14 5.45
C CYS A 105 7.80 0.31 4.92
N ILE A 106 8.79 -0.57 5.05
CA ILE A 106 10.21 -0.27 4.80
C ILE A 106 10.80 -0.99 3.59
N ALA A 107 10.01 -1.88 2.97
CA ALA A 107 10.45 -2.68 1.82
C ALA A 107 11.80 -3.38 2.06
N GLY A 108 12.69 -3.34 1.09
CA GLY A 108 14.04 -3.90 1.18
C GLY A 108 15.09 -2.92 1.76
N ALA A 109 14.74 -2.09 2.75
CA ALA A 109 15.68 -1.11 3.33
C ALA A 109 16.99 -1.73 3.82
N ALA A 110 16.96 -2.98 4.31
CA ALA A 110 18.16 -3.72 4.68
C ALA A 110 19.12 -3.98 3.50
N CYS A 111 18.60 -4.06 2.28
CA CYS A 111 19.43 -4.19 1.06
C CYS A 111 20.21 -2.91 0.78
N VAL A 112 19.60 -1.74 1.00
CA VAL A 112 20.28 -0.43 0.90
C VAL A 112 21.38 -0.32 1.95
N GLU A 113 21.11 -0.75 3.18
CA GLU A 113 22.12 -0.80 4.24
C GLU A 113 23.32 -1.66 3.83
N LYS A 114 23.06 -2.90 3.38
CA LYS A 114 24.09 -3.84 2.95
C LYS A 114 24.96 -3.26 1.83
N TYR A 115 24.32 -2.64 0.83
CA TYR A 115 24.99 -1.97 -0.26
C TYR A 115 25.95 -0.86 0.21
N TYR A 116 25.46 0.05 1.09
CA TYR A 116 26.29 1.15 1.58
C TYR A 116 27.34 0.72 2.59
N ARG A 117 27.14 -0.35 3.37
CA ARG A 117 28.20 -0.95 4.20
C ARG A 117 29.33 -1.50 3.35
N GLN A 118 29.02 -2.19 2.24
CA GLN A 118 30.05 -2.66 1.31
C GLN A 118 30.85 -1.48 0.73
N LYS A 119 30.21 -0.37 0.37
CA LYS A 119 30.88 0.85 -0.13
C LYS A 119 31.74 1.51 0.96
N SER A 120 31.26 1.55 2.19
CA SER A 120 32.03 2.05 3.36
C SER A 120 33.28 1.23 3.62
N ASP A 121 33.24 -0.08 3.38
CA ASP A 121 34.38 -1.00 3.46
C ASP A 121 35.35 -0.89 2.27
N GLY A 122 35.13 0.06 1.35
CA GLY A 122 35.96 0.26 0.16
C GLY A 122 35.71 -0.79 -0.95
N LYS A 123 34.63 -1.54 -0.88
CA LYS A 123 34.19 -2.49 -1.92
C LYS A 123 33.28 -1.82 -2.94
N LYS A 124 33.14 -2.40 -4.14
CA LYS A 124 32.04 -2.06 -5.03
C LYS A 124 30.75 -2.59 -4.40
N GLY A 125 29.74 -1.73 -4.19
CA GLY A 125 28.44 -2.18 -3.72
C GLY A 125 27.81 -3.16 -4.71
N ASP A 126 27.09 -4.16 -4.20
CA ASP A 126 26.42 -5.15 -5.02
C ASP A 126 25.06 -4.61 -5.49
N ILE A 127 24.93 -4.42 -6.79
CA ILE A 127 23.69 -3.91 -7.41
C ILE A 127 22.53 -4.91 -7.28
N ASP A 128 22.82 -6.21 -7.15
CA ASP A 128 21.76 -7.20 -6.95
C ASP A 128 21.07 -7.02 -5.59
N ASP A 129 21.76 -6.46 -4.59
CA ASP A 129 21.11 -6.02 -3.35
C ASP A 129 20.12 -4.87 -3.62
N LEU A 130 20.49 -3.87 -4.44
CA LEU A 130 19.62 -2.74 -4.77
C LEU A 130 18.38 -3.15 -5.61
N LYS A 131 18.49 -4.19 -6.42
CA LYS A 131 17.33 -4.72 -7.19
C LYS A 131 16.23 -5.32 -6.29
N GLN A 132 16.56 -5.71 -5.07
CA GLN A 132 15.60 -6.25 -4.09
C GLN A 132 15.02 -5.15 -3.16
N MET A 133 15.52 -3.92 -3.28
CA MET A 133 15.11 -2.84 -2.42
C MET A 133 13.69 -2.32 -2.68
N PRO A 134 13.25 -2.07 -3.95
CA PRO A 134 11.95 -1.47 -4.19
C PRO A 134 10.81 -2.33 -3.64
N ALA A 135 9.84 -1.70 -2.99
CA ALA A 135 8.65 -2.40 -2.52
C ALA A 135 7.93 -3.16 -3.67
N SER A 136 8.05 -2.65 -4.89
CA SER A 136 7.43 -3.23 -6.08
C SER A 136 7.83 -4.69 -6.37
N VAL A 137 8.96 -5.16 -5.86
CA VAL A 137 9.43 -6.54 -6.11
C VAL A 137 8.88 -7.56 -5.10
N ILE A 138 8.37 -7.14 -3.93
CA ILE A 138 7.97 -8.05 -2.85
C ILE A 138 6.83 -8.98 -3.30
N ALA A 139 5.66 -8.43 -3.65
CA ALA A 139 4.54 -9.24 -4.12
C ALA A 139 4.86 -9.97 -5.43
N GLY A 140 5.68 -9.35 -6.30
CA GLY A 140 6.20 -9.96 -7.52
C GLY A 140 7.03 -11.22 -7.24
N ASN A 141 7.97 -11.15 -6.30
CA ASN A 141 8.82 -12.28 -5.91
C ASN A 141 8.01 -13.41 -5.25
N VAL A 142 7.04 -13.07 -4.39
CA VAL A 142 6.12 -14.07 -3.80
C VAL A 142 5.28 -14.75 -4.89
N ALA A 143 4.75 -13.96 -5.83
CA ALA A 143 4.00 -14.49 -6.97
C ALA A 143 4.85 -15.41 -7.85
N ASP A 144 6.11 -15.02 -8.12
CA ASP A 144 7.06 -15.85 -8.88
C ASP A 144 7.42 -17.14 -8.15
N TYR A 145 7.61 -17.05 -6.83
CA TYR A 145 7.98 -18.23 -6.03
C TYR A 145 6.89 -19.31 -6.09
N TYR A 146 5.61 -18.89 -6.06
CA TYR A 146 4.46 -19.79 -6.11
C TYR A 146 3.82 -19.88 -7.49
N ASN A 147 4.42 -19.31 -8.53
CA ASN A 147 3.87 -19.31 -9.90
C ASN A 147 2.44 -18.73 -9.98
N ALA A 148 2.12 -17.71 -9.18
CA ALA A 148 0.84 -17.04 -9.18
C ALA A 148 0.75 -16.01 -10.32
N GLY A 149 -0.28 -16.11 -11.19
CA GLY A 149 -0.39 -15.36 -12.45
C GLY A 149 -1.40 -14.22 -12.44
N GLY A 150 -2.10 -14.03 -11.34
CA GLY A 150 -3.09 -12.96 -11.20
C GLY A 150 -2.49 -11.58 -10.94
N ILE A 151 -3.32 -10.63 -10.61
CA ILE A 151 -2.91 -9.25 -10.31
C ILE A 151 -1.99 -9.23 -9.09
N THR A 152 -0.86 -8.52 -9.21
CA THR A 152 0.04 -8.25 -8.08
C THR A 152 0.00 -6.78 -7.70
N ALA A 153 0.05 -6.49 -6.39
CA ALA A 153 0.16 -5.13 -5.89
C ALA A 153 0.96 -5.08 -4.58
N ASN A 154 1.72 -3.99 -4.41
CA ASN A 154 2.39 -3.68 -3.15
C ASN A 154 1.82 -2.38 -2.60
N ILE A 155 1.29 -2.44 -1.39
CA ILE A 155 0.76 -1.29 -0.65
C ILE A 155 1.83 -0.82 0.34
N VAL A 156 2.13 0.47 0.32
CA VAL A 156 3.23 1.03 1.13
C VAL A 156 2.73 2.18 2.01
N ASN A 157 1.77 1.84 2.87
CA ASN A 157 1.06 2.75 3.76
C ASN A 157 1.51 2.62 5.23
N ALA A 158 2.82 2.53 5.45
CA ALA A 158 3.39 2.33 6.77
C ALA A 158 2.64 1.22 7.54
N CYS A 159 2.26 1.44 8.80
CA CYS A 159 1.64 0.41 9.66
C CYS A 159 0.26 -0.07 9.18
N ALA A 160 -0.44 0.66 8.31
CA ALA A 160 -1.73 0.26 7.75
C ALA A 160 -1.62 -0.58 6.46
N ALA A 161 -0.40 -0.81 5.96
CA ALA A 161 -0.17 -1.43 4.65
C ALA A 161 -0.80 -2.83 4.53
N GLY A 162 -0.64 -3.68 5.53
CA GLY A 162 -1.21 -5.03 5.55
C GLY A 162 -2.74 -5.05 5.52
N THR A 163 -3.40 -4.21 6.31
CA THR A 163 -4.86 -4.09 6.32
C THR A 163 -5.39 -3.54 5.00
N LEU A 164 -4.73 -2.52 4.43
CA LEU A 164 -5.08 -1.98 3.11
C LEU A 164 -4.89 -2.99 1.98
N SER A 165 -3.90 -3.87 2.07
CA SER A 165 -3.70 -4.95 1.09
C SER A 165 -4.88 -5.93 1.08
N ILE A 166 -5.40 -6.29 2.25
CA ILE A 166 -6.60 -7.13 2.37
C ILE A 166 -7.82 -6.38 1.82
N ALA A 167 -7.97 -5.09 2.14
CA ALA A 167 -9.06 -4.27 1.62
C ALA A 167 -9.04 -4.17 0.09
N LEU A 168 -7.87 -3.96 -0.52
CA LEU A 168 -7.72 -3.92 -1.98
C LEU A 168 -8.07 -5.26 -2.63
N ALA A 169 -7.70 -6.40 -2.02
CA ALA A 169 -8.09 -7.73 -2.52
C ALA A 169 -9.61 -7.90 -2.57
N ILE A 170 -10.30 -7.46 -1.52
CA ILE A 170 -11.76 -7.48 -1.44
C ILE A 170 -12.37 -6.63 -2.56
N ASP A 171 -11.84 -5.42 -2.76
CA ASP A 171 -12.32 -4.50 -3.78
C ASP A 171 -12.12 -5.08 -5.20
N LEU A 172 -10.98 -5.71 -5.47
CA LEU A 172 -10.72 -6.38 -6.75
C LEU A 172 -11.67 -7.56 -6.99
N ILE A 173 -11.96 -8.38 -5.97
CA ILE A 173 -12.94 -9.48 -6.08
C ILE A 173 -14.34 -8.91 -6.36
N ARG A 174 -14.79 -7.93 -5.58
CA ARG A 174 -16.09 -7.27 -5.75
C ARG A 174 -16.22 -6.59 -7.12
N GLY A 175 -15.14 -6.02 -7.61
CA GLY A 175 -15.05 -5.41 -8.93
C GLY A 175 -14.96 -6.42 -10.09
N GLY A 176 -14.94 -7.73 -9.82
CA GLY A 176 -14.82 -8.77 -10.85
C GLY A 176 -13.46 -8.81 -11.53
N LYS A 177 -12.41 -8.29 -10.88
CA LYS A 177 -11.03 -8.25 -11.40
C LYS A 177 -10.20 -9.48 -11.02
N GLY A 178 -10.74 -10.35 -10.19
CA GLY A 178 -10.15 -11.63 -9.76
C GLY A 178 -11.12 -12.39 -8.88
N GLU A 179 -10.80 -13.66 -8.61
CA GLU A 179 -11.60 -14.53 -7.75
C GLU A 179 -10.88 -14.93 -6.47
N ILE A 180 -9.54 -14.86 -6.45
CA ILE A 180 -8.71 -15.35 -5.36
C ILE A 180 -7.41 -14.55 -5.24
N PHE A 181 -7.06 -14.16 -4.02
CA PHE A 181 -5.85 -13.39 -3.72
C PHE A 181 -5.16 -13.89 -2.47
N LEU A 182 -3.82 -13.94 -2.52
CA LEU A 182 -2.96 -13.96 -1.36
C LEU A 182 -2.79 -12.51 -0.90
N ALA A 183 -3.43 -12.13 0.18
CA ALA A 183 -3.47 -10.74 0.65
C ALA A 183 -2.96 -10.62 2.09
N GLY A 184 -2.10 -9.64 2.35
CA GLY A 184 -1.53 -9.46 3.68
C GLY A 184 -0.39 -8.48 3.73
N GLY A 185 0.62 -8.73 4.57
CA GLY A 185 1.79 -7.86 4.70
C GLY A 185 2.99 -8.57 5.31
N CYS A 186 4.17 -8.04 5.02
CA CYS A 186 5.44 -8.53 5.53
C CYS A 186 6.42 -7.37 5.72
N ASP A 187 7.16 -7.39 6.83
CA ASP A 187 8.29 -6.49 7.09
C ASP A 187 9.34 -7.17 7.93
N SER A 188 10.60 -6.86 7.65
CA SER A 188 11.74 -7.35 8.41
C SER A 188 12.14 -6.37 9.51
N PHE A 189 12.88 -6.85 10.51
CA PHE A 189 13.51 -6.02 11.51
C PHE A 189 14.67 -5.24 10.90
N SER A 190 14.69 -3.91 11.08
CA SER A 190 15.60 -3.02 10.34
C SER A 190 16.27 -1.99 11.23
N SER A 191 17.58 -1.85 11.06
CA SER A 191 18.36 -0.79 11.72
C SER A 191 17.88 0.62 11.36
N LEU A 192 17.37 0.82 10.11
CA LEU A 192 16.76 2.08 9.67
C LEU A 192 15.55 2.44 10.52
N ALA A 193 14.59 1.52 10.61
CA ALA A 193 13.39 1.74 11.40
C ALA A 193 13.71 1.91 12.89
N TYR A 194 14.57 1.05 13.44
CA TYR A 194 14.99 1.12 14.84
C TYR A 194 15.64 2.46 15.19
N SER A 195 16.61 2.89 14.37
CA SER A 195 17.29 4.18 14.53
C SER A 195 16.32 5.36 14.42
N GLY A 196 15.36 5.28 13.50
CA GLY A 196 14.34 6.31 13.32
C GLY A 196 13.41 6.45 14.51
N PHE A 197 12.87 5.35 15.03
CA PHE A 197 12.02 5.35 16.22
C PHE A 197 12.82 5.69 17.50
N HIS A 198 14.10 5.28 17.58
CA HIS A 198 15.01 5.73 18.61
C HIS A 198 15.15 7.26 18.59
N ALA A 199 15.42 7.85 17.44
CA ALA A 199 15.57 9.30 17.27
C ALA A 199 14.30 10.07 17.64
N LEU A 200 13.10 9.52 17.32
CA LEU A 200 11.81 10.07 17.71
C LEU A 200 11.48 9.92 19.20
N ARG A 201 12.30 9.21 19.97
CA ARG A 201 12.02 8.84 21.36
C ARG A 201 10.68 8.10 21.52
N ALA A 202 10.39 7.19 20.58
CA ALA A 202 9.14 6.45 20.51
C ALA A 202 9.29 4.96 20.83
N LEU A 203 10.52 4.45 21.05
CA LEU A 203 10.73 3.07 21.52
C LEU A 203 10.44 2.96 23.02
N ASP A 204 9.89 1.83 23.43
CA ASP A 204 9.84 1.46 24.85
C ASP A 204 11.24 1.01 25.32
N ALA A 205 11.64 1.43 26.50
CA ALA A 205 12.92 1.01 27.09
C ALA A 205 12.88 -0.44 27.59
N THR A 206 11.68 -0.96 27.83
CA THR A 206 11.39 -2.32 28.30
C THR A 206 10.59 -3.09 27.26
N GLU A 207 9.38 -3.52 27.60
CA GLU A 207 8.44 -4.19 26.70
C GLU A 207 7.19 -3.33 26.57
N CYS A 208 6.72 -3.10 25.34
CA CYS A 208 5.54 -2.28 25.14
C CYS A 208 4.30 -2.88 25.80
N SER A 209 3.53 -2.04 26.47
CA SER A 209 2.28 -2.43 27.13
C SER A 209 1.16 -1.48 26.70
N PRO A 210 0.48 -1.76 25.60
CA PRO A 210 -0.58 -0.93 25.05
C PRO A 210 -1.71 -0.68 26.05
N PHE A 211 -2.23 0.57 26.05
CA PHE A 211 -3.30 1.05 26.94
C PHE A 211 -2.97 1.00 28.44
N ASN A 212 -1.74 0.70 28.80
CA ASN A 212 -1.23 0.62 30.17
C ASN A 212 -0.28 1.80 30.45
N HIS A 213 1.02 1.56 30.60
CA HIS A 213 1.99 2.64 30.80
C HIS A 213 2.27 3.42 29.51
N SER A 214 2.11 2.81 28.33
CA SER A 214 2.15 3.47 27.02
C SER A 214 3.35 4.40 26.81
N GLU A 215 4.56 3.93 27.19
CA GLU A 215 5.79 4.73 27.13
C GLU A 215 6.44 4.71 25.73
N GLY A 216 6.17 3.67 24.93
CA GLY A 216 6.72 3.52 23.60
C GLY A 216 6.29 2.24 22.92
N ILE A 217 6.76 2.05 21.68
CA ILE A 217 6.60 0.81 20.93
C ILE A 217 7.80 -0.12 21.15
N THR A 218 7.60 -1.41 20.98
CA THR A 218 8.66 -2.36 20.67
C THR A 218 8.53 -2.78 19.22
N LEU A 219 9.56 -2.58 18.41
CA LEU A 219 9.55 -3.00 17.01
C LEU A 219 9.64 -4.53 16.89
N GLY A 220 8.99 -5.08 15.89
CA GLY A 220 9.06 -6.50 15.54
C GLY A 220 9.17 -6.72 14.04
N GLU A 221 9.29 -7.97 13.65
CA GLU A 221 9.21 -8.43 12.26
C GLU A 221 8.26 -9.60 12.13
N GLY A 222 7.81 -9.85 10.91
CA GLY A 222 6.94 -10.98 10.62
C GLY A 222 6.18 -10.82 9.31
N ALA A 223 5.25 -11.74 9.09
CA ALA A 223 4.32 -11.68 7.97
C ALA A 223 2.99 -12.34 8.34
N GLY A 224 1.91 -11.75 7.83
CA GLY A 224 0.58 -12.35 7.85
C GLY A 224 0.03 -12.38 6.43
N VAL A 225 -0.52 -13.51 6.00
CA VAL A 225 -1.14 -13.68 4.69
C VAL A 225 -2.48 -14.42 4.84
N LEU A 226 -3.51 -13.87 4.23
CA LEU A 226 -4.83 -14.49 4.13
C LEU A 226 -5.11 -14.87 2.68
N VAL A 227 -5.73 -16.02 2.45
CA VAL A 227 -6.37 -16.31 1.16
C VAL A 227 -7.75 -15.69 1.18
N VAL A 228 -7.93 -14.63 0.40
CA VAL A 228 -9.20 -13.94 0.20
C VAL A 228 -9.82 -14.42 -1.10
N GLU A 229 -11.05 -14.88 -1.06
CA GLU A 229 -11.68 -15.56 -2.18
C GLU A 229 -13.14 -15.14 -2.36
N SER A 230 -13.65 -15.13 -3.60
CA SER A 230 -15.09 -15.01 -3.78
C SER A 230 -15.77 -16.27 -3.24
N TYR A 231 -16.92 -16.09 -2.60
CA TYR A 231 -17.69 -17.21 -2.03
C TYR A 231 -18.02 -18.26 -3.09
N GLU A 232 -18.40 -17.83 -4.29
CA GLU A 232 -18.75 -18.70 -5.39
C GLU A 232 -17.56 -19.58 -5.83
N HIS A 233 -16.35 -18.98 -5.90
CA HIS A 233 -15.13 -19.71 -6.22
C HIS A 233 -14.77 -20.70 -5.10
N ALA A 234 -14.82 -20.26 -3.84
CA ALA A 234 -14.53 -21.09 -2.68
C ALA A 234 -15.45 -22.32 -2.61
N VAL A 235 -16.77 -22.14 -2.79
CA VAL A 235 -17.75 -23.23 -2.80
C VAL A 235 -17.52 -24.18 -3.98
N LYS A 236 -17.25 -23.63 -5.18
CA LYS A 236 -17.01 -24.45 -6.38
C LYS A 236 -15.84 -25.39 -6.23
N ARG A 237 -14.76 -24.98 -5.57
CA ARG A 237 -13.59 -25.84 -5.31
C ARG A 237 -13.67 -26.66 -4.02
N GLY A 238 -14.75 -26.48 -3.21
CA GLY A 238 -14.93 -27.18 -1.94
C GLY A 238 -13.98 -26.71 -0.84
N ALA A 239 -13.64 -25.42 -0.82
CA ALA A 239 -12.73 -24.83 0.15
C ALA A 239 -13.33 -24.84 1.57
N LYS A 240 -12.47 -24.97 2.58
CA LYS A 240 -12.78 -24.58 3.94
C LYS A 240 -12.97 -23.06 3.98
N ILE A 241 -14.03 -22.59 4.59
CA ILE A 241 -14.28 -21.16 4.79
C ILE A 241 -14.17 -20.88 6.30
N TYR A 242 -13.29 -19.96 6.66
CA TYR A 242 -13.11 -19.50 8.04
C TYR A 242 -14.18 -18.51 8.45
N CYS A 243 -14.35 -17.48 7.65
CA CYS A 243 -15.28 -16.37 7.89
C CYS A 243 -15.49 -15.56 6.63
N ASP A 244 -16.42 -14.62 6.69
CA ASP A 244 -16.61 -13.59 5.68
C ASP A 244 -15.84 -12.32 6.02
N VAL A 245 -15.49 -11.55 4.98
CA VAL A 245 -15.04 -10.18 5.13
C VAL A 245 -16.14 -9.25 4.66
N LEU A 246 -16.74 -8.53 5.62
CA LEU A 246 -17.95 -7.74 5.34
C LEU A 246 -17.64 -6.38 4.74
N GLY A 247 -16.61 -5.68 5.25
CA GLY A 247 -16.29 -4.36 4.79
C GLY A 247 -14.99 -3.82 5.39
N SER A 248 -14.52 -2.75 4.80
CA SER A 248 -13.36 -2.01 5.26
C SER A 248 -13.64 -0.51 5.31
N GLY A 249 -12.83 0.20 6.06
CA GLY A 249 -12.79 1.65 6.10
C GLY A 249 -11.36 2.13 5.85
N VAL A 250 -11.24 3.26 5.20
CA VAL A 250 -9.96 3.98 4.98
C VAL A 250 -10.20 5.46 5.21
N SER A 251 -9.28 6.14 5.90
CA SER A 251 -9.35 7.58 6.12
C SER A 251 -7.96 8.19 6.29
N SER A 252 -7.88 9.51 6.29
CA SER A 252 -6.66 10.25 6.62
C SER A 252 -6.93 11.27 7.72
N ASP A 253 -5.95 11.43 8.63
CA ASP A 253 -6.04 12.42 9.72
C ASP A 253 -5.90 13.86 9.24
N ALA A 254 -5.17 14.09 8.15
CA ALA A 254 -4.80 15.43 7.66
C ALA A 254 -4.25 16.35 8.76
N TYR A 255 -3.42 15.81 9.66
CA TYR A 255 -3.00 16.50 10.87
C TYR A 255 -1.49 16.61 11.04
N HIS A 256 -0.80 15.47 11.20
CA HIS A 256 0.63 15.42 11.43
C HIS A 256 1.26 14.16 10.82
N ILE A 257 2.53 14.26 10.39
CA ILE A 257 3.17 13.15 9.67
C ILE A 257 3.47 11.92 10.54
N THR A 258 3.68 12.09 11.86
CA THR A 258 4.05 11.01 12.78
C THR A 258 3.13 10.86 14.00
N ALA A 259 2.15 11.72 14.17
CA ALA A 259 1.28 11.68 15.34
C ALA A 259 -0.20 11.68 14.94
N PRO A 260 -1.04 10.84 15.56
CA PRO A 260 -2.47 10.87 15.34
C PRO A 260 -3.09 12.18 15.84
N ARG A 261 -4.29 12.49 15.39
CA ARG A 261 -5.07 13.59 15.95
C ARG A 261 -5.45 13.28 17.40
N PRO A 262 -5.20 14.19 18.35
CA PRO A 262 -5.50 13.94 19.78
C PRO A 262 -6.99 13.74 20.07
N ASP A 263 -7.88 14.28 19.21
CA ASP A 263 -9.34 14.11 19.32
C ASP A 263 -9.85 12.81 18.72
N GLY A 264 -9.00 12.01 18.08
CA GLY A 264 -9.35 10.73 17.47
C GLY A 264 -10.25 10.81 16.22
N GLU A 265 -10.45 12.00 15.62
CA GLU A 265 -11.37 12.18 14.50
C GLU A 265 -11.09 11.20 13.34
N GLY A 266 -9.82 11.04 12.92
CA GLY A 266 -9.46 10.13 11.84
C GLY A 266 -9.72 8.67 12.18
N GLN A 267 -9.38 8.25 13.41
CA GLN A 267 -9.64 6.90 13.91
C GLN A 267 -11.16 6.62 14.01
N MET A 268 -11.95 7.55 14.56
CA MET A 268 -13.42 7.44 14.57
C MET A 268 -14.01 7.37 13.17
N SER A 269 -13.46 8.16 12.24
CA SER A 269 -13.89 8.17 10.84
C SER A 269 -13.70 6.79 10.19
N VAL A 270 -12.52 6.19 10.32
CA VAL A 270 -12.24 4.89 9.69
C VAL A 270 -13.07 3.76 10.31
N ILE A 271 -13.22 3.73 11.65
CA ILE A 271 -14.07 2.76 12.33
C ILE A 271 -15.53 2.91 11.84
N THR A 272 -16.03 4.15 11.76
CA THR A 272 -17.39 4.43 11.28
C THR A 272 -17.59 3.95 9.84
N ARG A 273 -16.61 4.21 8.95
CA ARG A 273 -16.64 3.75 7.56
C ARG A 273 -16.65 2.24 7.47
N ALA A 274 -15.81 1.54 8.24
CA ALA A 274 -15.75 0.08 8.24
C ALA A 274 -17.08 -0.55 8.70
N VAL A 275 -17.66 -0.05 9.80
CA VAL A 275 -18.97 -0.52 10.32
C VAL A 275 -20.09 -0.24 9.32
N LYS A 276 -20.13 0.97 8.74
CA LYS A 276 -21.13 1.35 7.74
C LYS A 276 -21.04 0.49 6.48
N ASN A 277 -19.81 0.30 5.96
CA ASN A 277 -19.57 -0.49 4.75
C ASN A 277 -19.84 -1.99 4.98
N SER A 278 -19.81 -2.44 6.23
CA SER A 278 -20.23 -3.80 6.61
C SER A 278 -21.75 -3.93 6.80
N GLY A 279 -22.51 -2.84 6.68
CA GLY A 279 -23.96 -2.81 6.93
C GLY A 279 -24.35 -3.08 8.39
N LEU A 280 -23.41 -2.95 9.31
CA LEU A 280 -23.57 -3.19 10.74
C LEU A 280 -23.77 -1.89 11.52
N LYS A 281 -24.11 -2.04 12.81
CA LYS A 281 -24.09 -0.99 13.82
C LYS A 281 -22.91 -1.20 14.75
N PHE A 282 -22.51 -0.17 15.47
CA PHE A 282 -21.48 -0.29 16.51
C PHE A 282 -21.83 -1.32 17.58
N THR A 283 -23.13 -1.46 17.87
CA THR A 283 -23.65 -2.45 18.83
C THR A 283 -23.58 -3.90 18.36
N ASP A 284 -23.25 -4.15 17.09
CA ASP A 284 -23.12 -5.51 16.57
C ASP A 284 -21.70 -6.06 16.72
N ILE A 285 -20.69 -5.19 16.89
CA ILE A 285 -19.28 -5.58 16.98
C ILE A 285 -18.98 -6.18 18.36
N ASP A 286 -18.45 -7.39 18.40
CA ASP A 286 -18.14 -8.13 19.61
C ASP A 286 -16.68 -7.95 20.08
N TYR A 287 -15.74 -7.83 19.12
CA TYR A 287 -14.33 -7.79 19.41
C TYR A 287 -13.57 -6.83 18.47
N VAL A 288 -12.62 -6.09 19.02
CA VAL A 288 -11.67 -5.26 18.27
C VAL A 288 -10.24 -5.67 18.62
N ASN A 289 -9.47 -6.09 17.61
CA ASN A 289 -8.03 -6.11 17.71
C ASN A 289 -7.56 -4.68 17.39
N ALA A 290 -7.16 -3.96 18.43
CA ALA A 290 -6.81 -2.56 18.37
C ALA A 290 -5.42 -2.37 17.76
N HIS A 291 -5.20 -1.19 17.17
CA HIS A 291 -3.85 -0.82 16.76
C HIS A 291 -2.89 -0.80 17.95
N GLY A 292 -3.27 -0.20 19.07
CA GLY A 292 -2.64 -0.33 20.39
C GLY A 292 -1.11 -0.51 20.35
N THR A 293 -0.38 0.58 20.11
CA THR A 293 1.08 0.53 19.89
C THR A 293 1.92 0.58 21.17
N GLY A 294 1.34 1.02 22.28
CA GLY A 294 2.05 1.34 23.49
C GLY A 294 2.64 2.75 23.52
N THR A 295 2.37 3.60 22.51
CA THR A 295 2.75 5.02 22.59
C THR A 295 1.62 5.85 23.18
N ALA A 296 1.95 6.79 24.07
CA ALA A 296 0.95 7.62 24.75
C ALA A 296 -0.01 8.30 23.77
N LYS A 297 0.51 8.89 22.69
CA LYS A 297 -0.32 9.60 21.70
C LYS A 297 -1.32 8.70 21.00
N ASN A 298 -0.89 7.52 20.55
CA ASN A 298 -1.80 6.60 19.90
C ASN A 298 -2.81 6.02 20.86
N ASP A 299 -2.35 5.54 22.01
CA ASP A 299 -3.21 4.83 22.95
C ASP A 299 -4.27 5.75 23.55
N GLU A 300 -3.94 7.01 23.85
CA GLU A 300 -4.92 8.02 24.29
C GLU A 300 -5.96 8.33 23.20
N SER A 301 -5.52 8.54 21.98
CA SER A 301 -6.40 8.84 20.84
C SER A 301 -7.29 7.65 20.49
N GLU A 302 -6.74 6.44 20.41
CA GLU A 302 -7.48 5.22 20.10
C GLU A 302 -8.46 4.85 21.23
N PHE A 303 -8.04 5.00 22.49
CA PHE A 303 -8.92 4.78 23.64
C PHE A 303 -10.14 5.70 23.59
N LEU A 304 -9.93 6.99 23.30
CA LEU A 304 -11.02 7.97 23.11
C LEU A 304 -11.94 7.57 21.94
N SER A 305 -11.35 7.16 20.83
CA SER A 305 -12.10 6.76 19.63
C SER A 305 -12.95 5.54 19.87
N LEU A 306 -12.42 4.51 20.53
CA LEU A 306 -13.16 3.29 20.90
C LEU A 306 -14.28 3.62 21.85
N LYS A 307 -14.05 4.38 22.91
CA LYS A 307 -15.09 4.81 23.85
C LYS A 307 -16.21 5.59 23.19
N THR A 308 -15.88 6.42 22.22
CA THR A 308 -16.86 7.26 21.52
C THR A 308 -17.69 6.43 20.54
N CYS A 309 -17.04 5.64 19.69
CA CYS A 309 -17.71 4.82 18.69
C CYS A 309 -18.60 3.74 19.33
N PHE A 310 -18.12 3.11 20.40
CA PHE A 310 -18.80 1.98 21.04
C PHE A 310 -19.51 2.34 22.35
N ALA A 311 -19.87 3.61 22.53
CA ALA A 311 -20.52 4.09 23.77
C ALA A 311 -21.83 3.35 24.12
N GLU A 312 -22.59 2.90 23.10
CA GLU A 312 -23.84 2.17 23.26
C GLU A 312 -23.68 0.63 23.22
N ASN A 313 -22.45 0.14 23.05
CA ASN A 313 -22.14 -1.29 23.01
C ASN A 313 -21.71 -1.75 24.40
N ASP A 314 -22.52 -2.58 25.05
CA ASP A 314 -22.30 -3.04 26.43
C ASP A 314 -21.53 -4.39 26.51
N HIS A 315 -21.07 -4.89 25.38
CA HIS A 315 -20.46 -6.21 25.31
C HIS A 315 -19.15 -6.24 24.48
N ILE A 316 -18.63 -5.13 24.06
CA ILE A 316 -17.40 -5.08 23.25
C ILE A 316 -16.16 -5.46 24.06
N SER A 317 -15.34 -6.34 23.50
CA SER A 317 -14.02 -6.68 24.02
C SER A 317 -12.92 -6.09 23.12
N VAL A 318 -11.81 -5.64 23.73
CA VAL A 318 -10.70 -5.01 23.03
C VAL A 318 -9.37 -5.58 23.53
N SER A 319 -8.44 -5.88 22.63
CA SER A 319 -7.05 -6.16 22.99
C SER A 319 -6.09 -5.74 21.87
N SER A 320 -4.78 -5.67 22.19
CA SER A 320 -3.71 -5.49 21.23
C SER A 320 -2.69 -6.61 21.38
N THR A 321 -2.44 -7.34 20.31
CA THR A 321 -1.45 -8.42 20.28
C THR A 321 -0.01 -7.92 20.17
N LYS A 322 0.20 -6.62 19.99
CA LYS A 322 1.54 -6.01 19.88
C LYS A 322 2.37 -6.11 21.18
N SER A 323 1.71 -6.26 22.33
CA SER A 323 2.42 -6.55 23.60
C SER A 323 3.22 -7.87 23.58
N MET A 324 2.93 -8.74 22.60
CA MET A 324 3.56 -10.05 22.44
C MET A 324 4.39 -10.16 21.16
N THR A 325 3.84 -9.68 20.04
CA THR A 325 4.51 -9.75 18.71
C THR A 325 5.46 -8.58 18.44
N GLY A 326 5.44 -7.54 19.27
CA GLY A 326 5.98 -6.25 18.89
C GLY A 326 5.16 -5.60 17.75
N HIS A 327 5.56 -4.41 17.34
CA HIS A 327 4.98 -3.70 16.20
C HIS A 327 5.71 -4.08 14.91
N CYS A 328 5.13 -4.99 14.13
CA CYS A 328 5.73 -5.51 12.89
C CYS A 328 5.50 -4.58 11.66
N LEU A 329 5.42 -3.27 11.88
CA LEU A 329 5.31 -2.23 10.85
C LEU A 329 4.21 -2.53 9.81
N GLY A 330 4.55 -2.64 8.52
CA GLY A 330 3.57 -2.92 7.45
C GLY A 330 2.96 -4.32 7.50
N ALA A 331 3.62 -5.27 8.18
CA ALA A 331 3.05 -6.60 8.44
C ALA A 331 2.00 -6.60 9.55
N ALA A 332 2.03 -5.61 10.46
CA ALA A 332 1.25 -5.62 11.70
C ALA A 332 -0.24 -5.86 11.45
N GLY A 333 -0.87 -5.07 10.57
CA GLY A 333 -2.31 -5.20 10.31
C GLY A 333 -2.70 -6.55 9.70
N ALA A 334 -1.81 -7.21 8.96
CA ALA A 334 -2.06 -8.55 8.41
C ALA A 334 -1.91 -9.64 9.47
N ILE A 335 -0.89 -9.55 10.33
CA ILE A 335 -0.72 -10.43 11.51
C ILE A 335 -1.96 -10.35 12.40
N GLU A 336 -2.40 -9.13 12.71
CA GLU A 336 -3.58 -8.84 13.51
C GLU A 336 -4.88 -9.33 12.86
N ALA A 337 -4.99 -9.23 11.53
CA ALA A 337 -6.12 -9.81 10.79
C ALA A 337 -6.18 -11.34 10.93
N VAL A 338 -5.04 -12.04 10.78
CA VAL A 338 -4.97 -13.49 11.00
C VAL A 338 -5.37 -13.85 12.43
N MET A 339 -4.82 -13.15 13.43
CA MET A 339 -5.18 -13.32 14.86
C MET A 339 -6.67 -13.06 15.11
N THR A 340 -7.24 -12.03 14.47
CA THR A 340 -8.66 -11.67 14.58
C THR A 340 -9.56 -12.76 13.98
N VAL A 341 -9.21 -13.31 12.82
CA VAL A 341 -9.95 -14.43 12.21
C VAL A 341 -9.88 -15.68 13.10
N LYS A 342 -8.72 -16.02 13.63
CA LYS A 342 -8.57 -17.13 14.59
C LYS A 342 -9.41 -16.90 15.83
N ALA A 343 -9.37 -15.70 16.41
CA ALA A 343 -10.18 -15.35 17.59
C ALA A 343 -11.68 -15.48 17.32
N LEU A 344 -12.13 -15.00 16.15
CA LEU A 344 -13.54 -15.09 15.72
C LEU A 344 -14.03 -16.54 15.59
N VAL A 345 -13.22 -17.39 14.96
CA VAL A 345 -13.60 -18.77 14.67
C VAL A 345 -13.58 -19.64 15.93
N GLU A 346 -12.56 -19.49 16.77
CA GLU A 346 -12.37 -20.31 17.98
C GLU A 346 -13.14 -19.79 19.20
N GLY A 347 -13.57 -18.53 19.18
CA GLY A 347 -14.21 -17.91 20.35
C GLY A 347 -13.23 -17.69 21.51
N LYS A 348 -11.93 -17.53 21.20
CA LYS A 348 -10.86 -17.27 22.16
C LYS A 348 -10.16 -15.98 21.81
N LEU A 349 -10.27 -15.00 22.68
CA LEU A 349 -9.73 -13.66 22.45
C LEU A 349 -8.38 -13.50 23.16
N PRO A 350 -7.28 -13.22 22.44
CA PRO A 350 -5.96 -13.05 23.03
C PRO A 350 -5.90 -11.79 23.90
N PRO A 351 -5.12 -11.78 24.99
CA PRO A 351 -4.97 -10.62 25.85
C PRO A 351 -3.96 -9.61 25.32
N THR A 352 -4.01 -8.40 25.88
CA THR A 352 -2.88 -7.47 25.96
C THR A 352 -2.12 -7.80 27.26
N THR A 353 -0.81 -7.94 27.20
CA THR A 353 0.02 -8.36 28.33
C THR A 353 0.79 -7.17 28.99
N GLY A 354 1.39 -7.40 30.15
CA GLY A 354 2.23 -6.42 30.84
C GLY A 354 1.55 -5.60 31.93
N TYR A 355 0.34 -6.00 32.40
CA TYR A 355 -0.40 -5.28 33.42
C TYR A 355 -0.10 -5.82 34.84
N THR A 356 0.22 -4.92 35.75
CA THR A 356 0.25 -5.23 37.19
C THR A 356 -1.17 -5.21 37.78
N GLU A 357 -1.33 -5.67 39.06
CA GLU A 357 -2.61 -5.58 39.75
C GLU A 357 -3.12 -4.13 39.90
N GLU A 358 -2.19 -3.17 40.05
CA GLU A 358 -2.54 -1.75 40.15
C GLU A 358 -3.01 -1.20 38.77
N ASP A 359 -2.31 -1.58 37.70
CA ASP A 359 -2.69 -1.19 36.34
C ASP A 359 -4.09 -1.71 35.97
N LEU A 360 -4.43 -2.93 36.38
CA LEU A 360 -5.77 -3.50 36.16
C LEU A 360 -6.87 -2.68 36.87
N LYS A 361 -6.61 -2.12 38.06
CA LYS A 361 -7.57 -1.24 38.74
C LYS A 361 -7.75 0.07 37.98
N VAL A 362 -6.66 0.69 37.54
CA VAL A 362 -6.69 1.91 36.73
C VAL A 362 -7.42 1.68 35.41
N LEU A 363 -7.14 0.56 34.76
CA LEU A 363 -7.83 0.19 33.50
C LEU A 363 -9.33 0.03 33.72
N ALA A 364 -9.75 -0.67 34.78
CA ALA A 364 -11.16 -0.88 35.10
C ALA A 364 -11.91 0.44 35.36
N GLU A 365 -11.27 1.42 36.01
CA GLU A 365 -11.86 2.76 36.22
C GLU A 365 -12.01 3.55 34.92
N LYS A 366 -11.07 3.42 33.98
CA LYS A 366 -11.06 4.16 32.72
C LYS A 366 -11.93 3.55 31.61
N SER A 367 -12.07 2.21 31.60
CA SER A 367 -12.63 1.45 30.47
C SER A 367 -14.11 1.70 30.22
N GLY A 368 -14.89 2.04 31.27
CA GLY A 368 -16.33 2.22 31.14
C GLY A 368 -17.04 0.92 30.75
N ASN A 369 -17.67 0.91 29.57
CA ASN A 369 -18.39 -0.26 29.04
C ASN A 369 -17.50 -1.22 28.22
N ILE A 370 -16.22 -0.90 27.99
CA ILE A 370 -15.31 -1.71 27.18
C ILE A 370 -14.60 -2.75 28.05
N ASP A 371 -14.68 -4.04 27.69
CA ASP A 371 -13.86 -5.10 28.28
C ASP A 371 -12.46 -5.11 27.62
N PHE A 372 -11.51 -4.35 28.17
CA PHE A 372 -10.12 -4.49 27.76
C PHE A 372 -9.55 -5.79 28.33
N ILE A 373 -9.21 -6.71 27.43
CA ILE A 373 -8.70 -8.03 27.79
C ILE A 373 -7.24 -7.89 28.19
N ALA A 374 -6.95 -7.92 29.51
CA ALA A 374 -5.61 -7.77 30.05
C ALA A 374 -5.11 -9.08 30.66
N ASN A 375 -3.84 -9.45 30.35
CA ASN A 375 -3.07 -10.60 30.83
C ASN A 375 -3.66 -11.99 30.63
N THR A 376 -4.97 -12.14 30.59
CA THR A 376 -5.66 -13.44 30.53
C THR A 376 -6.65 -13.44 29.36
N PRO A 377 -6.66 -14.46 28.50
CA PRO A 377 -7.59 -14.54 27.38
C PRO A 377 -9.03 -14.60 27.85
N ARG A 378 -9.96 -14.23 26.96
CA ARG A 378 -11.40 -14.42 27.14
C ARG A 378 -11.90 -15.55 26.25
N GLU A 379 -12.71 -16.43 26.79
CA GLU A 379 -13.53 -17.36 26.01
C GLU A 379 -14.91 -16.76 25.81
N ARG A 380 -15.28 -16.53 24.55
CA ARG A 380 -16.54 -15.89 24.19
C ARG A 380 -16.93 -16.24 22.77
N ASP A 381 -18.16 -16.69 22.57
CA ASP A 381 -18.71 -16.82 21.22
C ASP A 381 -19.03 -15.43 20.68
N ILE A 382 -18.33 -15.05 19.61
CA ILE A 382 -18.43 -13.76 18.93
C ILE A 382 -18.87 -13.96 17.49
N LYS A 383 -19.57 -12.98 16.93
CA LYS A 383 -20.10 -13.02 15.57
C LYS A 383 -19.37 -12.07 14.63
N TYR A 384 -18.97 -10.91 15.14
CA TYR A 384 -18.33 -9.85 14.37
C TYR A 384 -17.08 -9.35 15.08
N ALA A 385 -15.99 -9.36 14.35
CA ALA A 385 -14.71 -8.88 14.84
C ALA A 385 -14.11 -7.83 13.90
N MET A 386 -13.38 -6.87 14.45
CA MET A 386 -12.74 -5.78 13.73
C MET A 386 -11.23 -5.78 14.01
N SER A 387 -10.42 -5.42 13.01
CA SER A 387 -9.00 -5.13 13.18
C SER A 387 -8.71 -3.71 12.71
N ASN A 388 -8.00 -2.93 13.54
CA ASN A 388 -7.68 -1.52 13.30
C ASN A 388 -6.19 -1.33 13.07
N SER A 389 -5.84 -0.45 12.13
CA SER A 389 -4.45 -0.03 11.86
C SER A 389 -4.40 1.48 11.65
N PHE A 390 -3.56 2.18 12.45
CA PHE A 390 -3.37 3.63 12.37
C PHE A 390 -1.88 3.92 12.14
N ALA A 391 -1.55 4.68 11.09
CA ALA A 391 -0.20 4.72 10.58
C ALA A 391 0.38 6.14 10.49
N PHE A 392 1.71 6.23 10.44
CA PHE A 392 2.39 7.44 10.02
C PHE A 392 1.85 7.95 8.68
N GLY A 393 1.88 9.27 8.46
CA GLY A 393 1.18 9.92 7.36
C GLY A 393 -0.29 10.22 7.67
N GLY A 394 -0.78 9.78 8.86
CA GLY A 394 -2.19 9.88 9.25
C GLY A 394 -3.10 8.93 8.47
N ASN A 395 -2.56 7.83 7.96
CA ASN A 395 -3.32 6.83 7.19
C ASN A 395 -3.94 5.81 8.14
N ASN A 396 -5.25 5.64 8.05
CA ASN A 396 -6.02 4.75 8.90
C ASN A 396 -6.75 3.70 8.07
N ALA A 397 -6.77 2.46 8.54
CA ALA A 397 -7.52 1.35 7.96
C ALA A 397 -8.20 0.51 9.04
N SER A 398 -9.42 0.05 8.75
CA SER A 398 -10.17 -0.90 9.59
C SER A 398 -10.84 -1.94 8.71
N ILE A 399 -10.94 -3.18 9.19
CA ILE A 399 -11.57 -4.28 8.47
C ILE A 399 -12.48 -5.07 9.41
N VAL A 400 -13.63 -5.53 8.91
CA VAL A 400 -14.64 -6.26 9.68
C VAL A 400 -14.82 -7.67 9.14
N PHE A 401 -14.71 -8.65 10.03
CA PHE A 401 -14.91 -10.07 9.77
C PHE A 401 -16.20 -10.58 10.44
N ALA A 402 -16.85 -11.58 9.82
CA ALA A 402 -18.07 -12.20 10.35
C ALA A 402 -18.02 -13.73 10.30
N LYS A 403 -18.41 -14.38 11.40
CA LYS A 403 -18.42 -15.84 11.55
C LYS A 403 -19.50 -16.51 10.68
N ASP A 404 -20.70 -15.94 10.71
CA ASP A 404 -21.88 -16.42 9.96
C ASP A 404 -22.64 -15.20 9.43
N PRO A 405 -22.36 -14.72 8.24
CA PRO A 405 -23.07 -13.56 7.74
C PRO A 405 -24.48 -13.94 7.28
N ASN A 406 -25.46 -13.28 7.82
CA ASN A 406 -26.71 -13.08 7.10
C ASN A 406 -26.36 -12.13 5.94
N VAL A 407 -26.26 -12.69 4.75
CA VAL A 407 -25.79 -12.05 3.53
C VAL A 407 -26.37 -10.65 3.36
N LEU A 408 -25.53 -9.64 3.54
CA LEU A 408 -25.87 -8.27 3.15
C LEU A 408 -25.69 -8.16 1.66
N ASN A 409 -26.78 -7.97 0.93
CA ASN A 409 -26.75 -7.63 -0.48
C ASN A 409 -26.30 -6.16 -0.61
N LEU A 410 -25.00 -5.95 -0.65
CA LEU A 410 -24.44 -4.67 -1.03
C LEU A 410 -24.47 -4.60 -2.57
N SER A 411 -25.29 -3.76 -3.15
CA SER A 411 -25.32 -3.52 -4.59
C SER A 411 -24.52 -2.26 -4.90
N CYS A 412 -23.46 -2.39 -5.71
CA CYS A 412 -22.74 -1.25 -6.21
C CYS A 412 -23.29 -0.85 -7.60
N PRO A 413 -23.98 0.29 -7.73
CA PRO A 413 -24.42 0.75 -9.04
C PRO A 413 -23.20 1.11 -9.89
N LYS A 414 -23.23 0.70 -11.18
CA LYS A 414 -22.16 1.10 -12.13
C LYS A 414 -22.10 2.63 -12.17
N GLN A 415 -20.95 3.20 -11.79
CA GLN A 415 -20.68 4.62 -11.80
C GLN A 415 -20.02 5.02 -13.13
N GLU A 416 -20.39 6.16 -13.67
CA GLU A 416 -19.61 6.80 -14.74
C GLU A 416 -18.57 7.70 -14.10
N LEU A 417 -17.32 7.59 -14.59
CA LEU A 417 -16.16 8.28 -14.02
C LEU A 417 -15.51 9.15 -15.08
N TYR A 418 -15.09 10.33 -14.65
CA TYR A 418 -14.48 11.34 -15.51
C TYR A 418 -13.16 11.85 -14.93
N VAL A 419 -12.22 12.18 -15.80
CA VAL A 419 -11.07 13.00 -15.46
C VAL A 419 -11.52 14.45 -15.47
N THR A 420 -11.43 15.13 -14.32
CA THR A 420 -11.93 16.50 -14.14
C THR A 420 -10.86 17.54 -13.84
N GLY A 421 -9.64 17.10 -13.54
CA GLY A 421 -8.50 17.98 -13.31
C GLY A 421 -7.17 17.27 -13.55
N ILE A 422 -6.16 18.03 -13.95
CA ILE A 422 -4.81 17.54 -14.25
C ILE A 422 -3.78 18.53 -13.71
N GLY A 423 -2.85 18.04 -12.88
CA GLY A 423 -1.69 18.78 -12.41
C GLY A 423 -0.40 18.05 -12.75
N MET A 424 0.56 18.76 -13.34
CA MET A 424 1.83 18.17 -13.79
C MET A 424 3.02 18.96 -13.26
N VAL A 425 4.08 18.22 -12.90
CA VAL A 425 5.43 18.70 -12.63
C VAL A 425 6.39 17.82 -13.40
N ASN A 426 6.95 18.37 -14.47
CA ASN A 426 7.85 17.65 -15.36
C ASN A 426 9.27 18.20 -15.23
N GLY A 427 10.26 17.34 -15.44
CA GLY A 427 11.65 17.76 -15.54
C GLY A 427 11.96 18.50 -16.84
N GLU A 428 12.98 19.36 -16.78
CA GLU A 428 13.68 19.91 -17.92
C GLU A 428 15.04 19.19 -18.07
N TYR A 429 15.52 19.04 -19.31
CA TYR A 429 16.78 18.34 -19.53
C TYR A 429 17.96 19.11 -18.93
N ASP A 430 18.70 18.48 -18.04
CA ASP A 430 19.89 19.01 -17.41
C ASP A 430 21.16 18.34 -18.00
N GLU A 431 22.00 19.14 -18.64
CA GLU A 431 23.24 18.68 -19.25
C GLU A 431 24.26 18.14 -18.24
N ALA A 432 24.22 18.58 -16.98
CA ALA A 432 25.15 18.15 -15.95
C ALA A 432 24.86 16.73 -15.48
N THR A 433 23.60 16.41 -15.25
CA THR A 433 23.12 15.09 -14.81
C THR A 433 22.75 14.17 -15.98
N LYS A 434 22.55 14.74 -17.18
CA LYS A 434 22.04 14.04 -18.38
C LYS A 434 20.69 13.36 -18.11
N SER A 435 19.83 14.05 -17.38
CA SER A 435 18.49 13.59 -17.02
C SER A 435 17.50 14.74 -17.03
N TYR A 436 16.19 14.42 -17.02
CA TYR A 436 15.16 15.44 -16.87
C TYR A 436 14.90 15.69 -15.39
N VAL A 437 15.17 16.90 -14.91
CA VAL A 437 15.09 17.30 -13.49
C VAL A 437 14.08 18.42 -13.34
N ALA A 438 13.14 18.27 -12.39
CA ALA A 438 12.09 19.25 -12.16
C ALA A 438 12.64 20.47 -11.39
N ASN A 439 12.25 21.66 -11.85
CA ASN A 439 12.53 22.90 -11.12
C ASN A 439 11.50 23.10 -10.00
N LEU A 440 11.94 22.98 -8.75
CA LEU A 440 11.13 23.12 -7.54
C LEU A 440 11.48 24.42 -6.80
N ASP A 441 11.28 25.57 -7.48
CA ASP A 441 11.59 26.87 -6.89
C ASP A 441 10.60 27.26 -5.76
N THR A 442 11.14 27.94 -4.75
CA THR A 442 10.36 28.32 -3.55
C THR A 442 9.20 29.29 -3.87
N ASP A 443 9.31 30.10 -4.91
CA ASP A 443 8.27 31.09 -5.24
C ASP A 443 7.05 30.43 -5.87
N THR A 444 7.25 29.36 -6.64
CA THR A 444 6.16 28.49 -7.12
C THR A 444 5.35 27.94 -5.96
N PHE A 445 6.01 27.38 -4.93
CA PHE A 445 5.30 26.88 -3.75
C PHE A 445 4.57 27.97 -2.97
N LYS A 446 5.15 29.15 -2.84
CA LYS A 446 4.51 30.30 -2.19
C LYS A 446 3.24 30.75 -2.91
N ALA A 447 3.20 30.67 -4.24
CA ALA A 447 2.02 31.01 -5.03
C ALA A 447 0.81 30.13 -4.64
N TYR A 448 1.04 28.89 -4.22
CA TYR A 448 0.02 27.97 -3.67
C TYR A 448 -0.17 28.09 -2.14
N GLY A 449 0.42 29.09 -1.49
CA GLY A 449 0.29 29.31 -0.05
C GLY A 449 1.17 28.41 0.81
N VAL A 450 2.11 27.66 0.24
CA VAL A 450 3.03 26.79 0.99
C VAL A 450 4.03 27.64 1.75
N LYS A 451 3.96 27.60 3.09
CA LYS A 451 4.89 28.33 3.95
C LYS A 451 6.29 27.69 3.91
N SER A 452 7.33 28.52 3.94
CA SER A 452 8.73 28.03 3.92
C SER A 452 9.06 27.05 5.07
N ALA A 453 8.40 27.19 6.24
CA ALA A 453 8.56 26.27 7.35
C ALA A 453 7.95 24.89 7.07
N PHE A 454 6.89 24.81 6.27
CA PHE A 454 6.29 23.55 5.82
C PHE A 454 7.17 22.93 4.71
N LEU A 455 7.54 23.71 3.71
CA LEU A 455 8.36 23.26 2.57
C LEU A 455 9.70 22.62 3.02
N ARG A 456 10.33 23.14 4.07
CA ARG A 456 11.59 22.59 4.61
C ARG A 456 11.44 21.19 5.23
N LYS A 457 10.21 20.75 5.54
CA LYS A 457 9.96 19.41 6.09
C LYS A 457 9.84 18.34 5.00
N LEU A 458 9.59 18.75 3.77
CA LEU A 458 9.31 17.86 2.64
C LEU A 458 10.62 17.43 1.99
N ASP A 459 10.76 16.13 1.77
CA ASP A 459 11.71 15.56 0.84
C ASP A 459 11.35 15.90 -0.62
N ARG A 460 12.21 15.53 -1.57
CA ARG A 460 12.01 15.85 -2.99
C ARG A 460 10.76 15.19 -3.56
N LEU A 461 10.52 13.91 -3.25
CA LEU A 461 9.34 13.19 -3.69
C LEU A 461 8.04 13.88 -3.21
N SER A 462 8.01 14.27 -1.94
CA SER A 462 6.87 15.00 -1.34
C SER A 462 6.66 16.38 -1.95
N GLN A 463 7.74 17.08 -2.33
CA GLN A 463 7.64 18.37 -3.02
C GLN A 463 7.03 18.22 -4.42
N LEU A 464 7.49 17.23 -5.21
CA LEU A 464 6.92 16.90 -6.52
C LEU A 464 5.43 16.61 -6.42
N GLN A 465 5.06 15.71 -5.48
CA GLN A 465 3.66 15.30 -5.26
C GLN A 465 2.79 16.45 -4.79
N LEU A 466 3.25 17.24 -3.83
CA LEU A 466 2.49 18.40 -3.34
C LEU A 466 2.16 19.37 -4.48
N LEU A 467 3.14 19.71 -5.30
CA LEU A 467 2.96 20.67 -6.37
C LEU A 467 2.02 20.16 -7.47
N SER A 468 2.13 18.89 -7.87
CA SER A 468 1.19 18.32 -8.85
C SER A 468 -0.23 18.20 -8.30
N GLY A 469 -0.37 17.82 -7.01
CA GLY A 469 -1.66 17.68 -6.34
C GLY A 469 -2.41 19.01 -6.24
N VAL A 470 -1.75 20.10 -5.80
CA VAL A 470 -2.41 21.41 -5.72
C VAL A 470 -2.77 21.98 -7.09
N ARG A 471 -1.93 21.75 -8.12
CA ARG A 471 -2.25 22.10 -9.51
C ARG A 471 -3.47 21.35 -10.04
N ALA A 472 -3.59 20.06 -9.70
CA ALA A 472 -4.73 19.25 -10.12
C ALA A 472 -6.05 19.73 -9.47
N LEU A 473 -6.00 20.10 -8.18
CA LEU A 473 -7.16 20.68 -7.48
C LEU A 473 -7.55 22.05 -8.09
N GLU A 474 -6.57 22.90 -8.37
CA GLU A 474 -6.79 24.19 -9.02
C GLU A 474 -7.45 24.03 -10.41
N ASP A 475 -6.87 23.15 -11.25
CA ASP A 475 -7.41 22.88 -12.59
C ASP A 475 -8.81 22.25 -12.55
N ALA A 476 -9.09 21.43 -11.53
CA ALA A 476 -10.43 20.89 -11.29
C ALA A 476 -11.40 21.92 -10.73
N GLY A 477 -10.94 23.09 -10.28
CA GLY A 477 -11.77 24.08 -9.58
C GLY A 477 -12.26 23.59 -8.22
N ILE A 478 -11.48 22.75 -7.51
CA ILE A 478 -11.83 22.21 -6.20
C ILE A 478 -11.10 22.97 -5.10
N THR A 479 -11.89 23.53 -4.17
CA THR A 479 -11.38 24.04 -2.89
C THR A 479 -11.78 23.06 -1.79
N VAL A 480 -10.81 22.48 -1.10
CA VAL A 480 -11.06 21.55 0.02
C VAL A 480 -11.54 22.36 1.24
N ASN A 481 -12.58 21.89 1.89
CA ASN A 481 -13.18 22.48 3.09
C ASN A 481 -13.80 21.38 3.97
N ASP A 482 -14.37 21.75 5.12
CA ASP A 482 -14.91 20.76 6.07
C ASP A 482 -16.08 19.93 5.49
N ASP A 483 -16.83 20.46 4.53
CA ASP A 483 -17.98 19.75 3.93
C ASP A 483 -17.53 18.66 2.94
N ASN A 484 -16.39 18.86 2.27
CA ASN A 484 -15.92 17.95 1.22
C ASN A 484 -14.64 17.18 1.55
N ALA A 485 -13.91 17.55 2.60
CA ALA A 485 -12.64 16.93 2.98
C ALA A 485 -12.73 15.40 3.14
N GLY A 486 -13.86 14.91 3.65
CA GLY A 486 -14.09 13.50 3.90
C GLY A 486 -14.61 12.69 2.70
N ILE A 487 -14.83 13.33 1.54
CA ILE A 487 -15.29 12.65 0.31
C ILE A 487 -14.29 12.78 -0.85
N ILE A 488 -13.12 13.33 -0.56
CA ILE A 488 -11.98 13.44 -1.47
C ILE A 488 -10.87 12.55 -0.95
N GLY A 489 -10.34 11.68 -1.81
CA GLY A 489 -9.23 10.78 -1.46
C GLY A 489 -7.99 11.04 -2.30
N ILE A 490 -6.89 10.38 -1.91
CA ILE A 490 -5.57 10.43 -2.54
C ILE A 490 -5.12 9.00 -2.80
N CYS A 491 -4.62 8.72 -4.00
CA CYS A 491 -3.89 7.49 -4.31
C CYS A 491 -2.62 7.84 -5.08
N ILE A 492 -1.46 7.47 -4.55
CA ILE A 492 -0.17 7.75 -5.16
C ILE A 492 0.46 6.46 -5.65
N GLY A 493 0.95 6.48 -6.88
CA GLY A 493 1.84 5.47 -7.43
C GLY A 493 3.28 5.95 -7.38
N THR A 494 4.19 5.14 -6.88
CA THR A 494 5.64 5.37 -6.94
C THR A 494 6.37 4.06 -7.27
N ASN A 495 7.54 4.13 -7.85
CA ASN A 495 8.36 2.93 -8.07
C ASN A 495 9.29 2.67 -6.88
N GLU A 496 10.08 3.66 -6.51
CA GLU A 496 11.17 3.52 -5.54
C GLU A 496 10.91 4.27 -4.22
N GLY A 497 9.88 5.12 -4.20
CA GLY A 497 9.59 5.94 -3.03
C GLY A 497 10.68 7.00 -2.78
N PRO A 498 10.88 7.40 -1.51
CA PRO A 498 11.82 8.46 -1.14
C PRO A 498 13.27 7.96 -1.04
N MET A 499 13.80 7.42 -2.14
CA MET A 499 15.10 6.75 -2.16
C MET A 499 16.26 7.63 -1.71
N THR A 500 16.24 8.92 -2.06
CA THR A 500 17.27 9.88 -1.62
C THR A 500 17.33 9.95 -0.09
N GLU A 501 16.18 10.02 0.57
CA GLU A 501 16.11 10.12 2.04
C GLU A 501 16.50 8.78 2.70
N ILE A 502 16.06 7.65 2.16
CA ILE A 502 16.45 6.31 2.64
C ILE A 502 17.97 6.16 2.55
N ALA A 503 18.57 6.48 1.41
CA ALA A 503 20.00 6.37 1.20
C ALA A 503 20.80 7.30 2.13
N ASN A 504 20.37 8.54 2.27
CA ASN A 504 21.03 9.52 3.14
C ASN A 504 20.93 9.12 4.62
N PHE A 505 19.77 8.63 5.06
CA PHE A 505 19.58 8.13 6.42
C PHE A 505 20.49 6.93 6.70
N GLN A 506 20.54 5.95 5.77
CA GLN A 506 21.39 4.77 5.90
C GLN A 506 22.89 5.15 5.93
N LYS A 507 23.35 6.02 5.04
CA LYS A 507 24.75 6.53 5.06
C LYS A 507 25.06 7.19 6.41
N GLY A 508 24.11 7.95 6.99
CA GLY A 508 24.26 8.61 8.28
C GLY A 508 24.47 7.61 9.40
N ILE A 509 23.57 6.63 9.55
CA ILE A 509 23.67 5.64 10.64
C ILE A 509 24.83 4.66 10.48
N ILE A 510 25.25 4.35 9.26
CA ILE A 510 26.45 3.53 9.00
C ILE A 510 27.71 4.26 9.45
N LYS A 511 27.79 5.56 9.21
CA LYS A 511 28.96 6.39 9.54
C LYS A 511 29.04 6.76 11.01
N ASP A 512 27.92 7.19 11.60
CA ASP A 512 27.90 7.88 12.89
C ASP A 512 27.31 7.02 14.02
N GLY A 513 26.62 5.89 13.72
CA GLY A 513 25.99 4.97 14.65
C GLY A 513 24.46 4.98 14.59
N ILE A 514 23.85 3.86 14.98
CA ILE A 514 22.38 3.67 14.97
C ILE A 514 21.68 4.68 15.90
N ASP A 515 22.29 5.04 17.02
CA ASP A 515 21.79 6.03 17.99
C ASP A 515 21.81 7.48 17.47
N LYS A 516 22.43 7.74 16.31
CA LYS A 516 22.56 9.06 15.69
C LYS A 516 21.57 9.33 14.55
N GLY A 517 20.55 8.50 14.40
CA GLY A 517 19.49 8.74 13.41
C GLY A 517 18.85 10.13 13.54
N SER A 518 18.37 10.68 12.45
CA SER A 518 17.75 12.00 12.40
C SER A 518 16.24 11.91 12.57
N ALA A 519 15.70 12.41 13.69
CA ALA A 519 14.26 12.54 13.91
C ALA A 519 13.54 13.43 12.87
N PHE A 520 14.29 14.32 12.22
CA PHE A 520 13.75 15.19 11.18
C PHE A 520 13.66 14.46 9.81
N ALA A 521 14.66 13.63 9.49
CA ALA A 521 14.71 12.91 8.21
C ALA A 521 13.84 11.64 8.22
N PHE A 522 13.77 10.92 9.34
CA PHE A 522 13.09 9.62 9.42
C PHE A 522 11.64 9.62 8.91
N PRO A 523 10.77 10.61 9.21
CA PRO A 523 9.40 10.64 8.67
C PRO A 523 9.34 10.65 7.14
N ASN A 524 10.40 11.07 6.46
CA ASN A 524 10.49 11.12 5.01
C ASN A 524 11.09 9.84 4.39
N THR A 525 11.49 8.85 5.20
CA THR A 525 11.98 7.57 4.68
C THR A 525 10.85 6.58 4.39
N VAL A 526 9.60 6.90 4.74
CA VAL A 526 8.45 6.03 4.45
C VAL A 526 7.78 6.45 3.15
N TYR A 527 7.39 5.48 2.35
CA TYR A 527 6.84 5.67 1.01
C TYR A 527 5.58 6.55 0.97
N ASN A 528 4.74 6.49 2.00
CA ASN A 528 3.48 7.23 2.06
C ASN A 528 3.62 8.66 2.61
N ALA A 529 4.82 9.14 2.89
CA ALA A 529 5.05 10.49 3.37
C ALA A 529 4.50 11.54 2.40
N ALA A 530 4.69 11.36 1.09
CA ALA A 530 4.21 12.27 0.06
C ALA A 530 2.68 12.44 0.09
N GLY A 531 1.93 11.33 0.25
CA GLY A 531 0.47 11.35 0.41
C GLY A 531 0.03 12.00 1.72
N GLY A 532 0.76 11.72 2.80
CA GLY A 532 0.54 12.33 4.10
C GLY A 532 0.72 13.85 4.07
N TYR A 533 1.80 14.36 3.48
CA TYR A 533 2.03 15.81 3.37
C TYR A 533 1.00 16.50 2.45
N LEU A 534 0.61 15.86 1.34
CA LEU A 534 -0.46 16.41 0.50
C LEU A 534 -1.78 16.49 1.28
N SER A 535 -2.16 15.43 2.01
CA SER A 535 -3.33 15.43 2.89
C SER A 535 -3.27 16.50 3.97
N ILE A 536 -2.14 16.63 4.70
CA ILE A 536 -1.94 17.64 5.74
C ILE A 536 -2.04 19.07 5.18
N PHE A 537 -1.47 19.31 4.00
CA PHE A 537 -1.49 20.64 3.39
C PHE A 537 -2.87 21.04 2.88
N THR A 538 -3.57 20.11 2.21
CA THR A 538 -4.86 20.36 1.57
C THR A 538 -6.05 20.21 2.52
N GLY A 539 -5.88 19.46 3.62
CA GLY A 539 -6.98 19.10 4.52
C GLY A 539 -7.82 17.91 4.05
N ILE A 540 -7.41 17.15 3.03
CA ILE A 540 -8.12 15.97 2.54
C ILE A 540 -8.10 14.88 3.60
N LYS A 541 -9.28 14.38 4.01
CA LYS A 541 -9.47 13.39 5.08
C LYS A 541 -10.02 12.03 4.60
N GLY A 542 -10.27 11.88 3.31
CA GLY A 542 -10.77 10.64 2.73
C GLY A 542 -9.71 9.55 2.58
N TYR A 543 -9.97 8.64 1.66
CA TYR A 543 -9.07 7.53 1.29
C TYR A 543 -7.65 8.04 1.02
N ASN A 544 -6.63 7.38 1.59
CA ASN A 544 -5.24 7.73 1.31
C ASN A 544 -4.40 6.45 1.21
N ALA A 545 -3.93 6.15 0.01
CA ALA A 545 -3.11 4.97 -0.27
C ALA A 545 -1.90 5.30 -1.14
N THR A 546 -0.80 4.57 -0.91
CA THR A 546 0.39 4.60 -1.74
C THR A 546 0.68 3.20 -2.27
N ILE A 547 0.89 3.08 -3.58
CA ILE A 547 1.09 1.84 -4.32
C ILE A 547 2.49 1.86 -4.94
N ALA A 548 3.25 0.78 -4.76
CA ALA A 548 4.56 0.62 -5.38
C ALA A 548 4.60 -0.67 -6.21
N ASN A 549 4.33 -0.56 -7.50
CA ASN A 549 4.21 -1.70 -8.43
C ASN A 549 5.16 -1.60 -9.64
N GLY A 550 6.21 -0.80 -9.54
CA GLY A 550 7.11 -0.55 -10.67
C GLY A 550 6.65 0.64 -11.53
N PHE A 551 7.07 0.66 -12.78
CA PHE A 551 6.85 1.79 -13.69
C PHE A 551 5.37 2.09 -13.96
N GLN A 552 4.49 1.10 -13.88
CA GLN A 552 3.03 1.25 -14.07
C GLN A 552 2.29 1.72 -12.80
N SER A 553 3.00 2.05 -11.70
CA SER A 553 2.37 2.45 -10.44
C SER A 553 1.42 3.65 -10.59
N GLY A 554 1.72 4.58 -11.50
CA GLY A 554 0.83 5.70 -11.81
C GLY A 554 -0.50 5.28 -12.42
N LEU A 555 -0.52 4.33 -13.38
CA LEU A 555 -1.78 3.75 -13.87
C LEU A 555 -2.47 2.88 -12.81
N GLN A 556 -1.71 2.21 -11.93
CA GLN A 556 -2.26 1.45 -10.81
C GLN A 556 -2.96 2.35 -9.79
N SER A 557 -2.42 3.56 -9.54
CA SER A 557 -3.11 4.55 -8.70
C SER A 557 -4.44 5.00 -9.29
N VAL A 558 -4.53 5.13 -10.62
CA VAL A 558 -5.79 5.38 -11.34
C VAL A 558 -6.76 4.21 -11.15
N CYS A 559 -6.30 2.97 -11.30
CA CYS A 559 -7.13 1.77 -11.09
C CYS A 559 -7.68 1.69 -9.65
N ALA A 560 -6.84 1.96 -8.65
CA ALA A 560 -7.26 1.98 -7.25
C ALA A 560 -8.24 3.13 -6.95
N ALA A 561 -8.01 4.31 -7.52
CA ALA A 561 -8.93 5.45 -7.41
C ALA A 561 -10.31 5.14 -8.03
N ILE A 562 -10.34 4.47 -9.18
CA ILE A 562 -11.59 3.97 -9.78
C ILE A 562 -12.31 3.04 -8.80
N GLY A 563 -11.60 2.07 -8.22
CA GLY A 563 -12.14 1.16 -7.20
C GLY A 563 -12.73 1.91 -6.01
N ALA A 564 -11.96 2.85 -5.44
CA ALA A 564 -12.40 3.64 -4.28
C ALA A 564 -13.72 4.41 -4.55
N ILE A 565 -13.90 4.96 -5.74
CA ILE A 565 -15.16 5.63 -6.11
C ILE A 565 -16.27 4.60 -6.37
N MET A 566 -15.98 3.53 -7.08
CA MET A 566 -16.98 2.50 -7.44
C MET A 566 -17.56 1.82 -6.20
N PHE A 567 -16.74 1.56 -5.17
CA PHE A 567 -17.19 0.95 -3.91
C PHE A 567 -17.72 1.96 -2.89
N GLY A 568 -17.80 3.25 -3.28
CA GLY A 568 -18.46 4.27 -2.47
C GLY A 568 -17.63 4.78 -1.29
N TYR A 569 -16.31 4.54 -1.30
CA TYR A 569 -15.43 5.16 -0.30
C TYR A 569 -15.38 6.67 -0.50
N GLU A 570 -15.27 7.11 -1.77
CA GLU A 570 -15.10 8.52 -2.13
C GLU A 570 -15.97 8.93 -3.31
N ASN A 571 -16.11 10.25 -3.50
CA ASN A 571 -16.75 10.84 -4.67
C ASN A 571 -15.71 11.36 -5.67
N ILE A 572 -14.54 11.74 -5.16
CA ILE A 572 -13.45 12.39 -5.88
C ILE A 572 -12.14 11.75 -5.42
N MET A 573 -11.25 11.41 -6.34
CA MET A 573 -9.94 10.88 -6.05
C MET A 573 -8.86 11.64 -6.81
N LEU A 574 -7.77 11.97 -6.11
CA LEU A 574 -6.52 12.40 -6.71
C LEU A 574 -5.68 11.14 -6.97
N ALA A 575 -5.51 10.76 -8.22
CA ALA A 575 -4.69 9.64 -8.64
C ALA A 575 -3.38 10.16 -9.24
N SER A 576 -2.24 9.76 -8.66
CA SER A 576 -0.94 10.33 -9.00
C SER A 576 0.09 9.25 -9.35
N GLY A 577 1.04 9.61 -10.21
CA GLY A 577 2.32 8.92 -10.32
C GLY A 577 3.44 9.91 -10.03
N THR A 578 4.36 9.52 -9.13
CA THR A 578 5.45 10.40 -8.67
C THR A 578 6.71 9.61 -8.42
N ASP A 579 7.81 10.01 -9.02
CA ASP A 579 9.16 9.51 -8.72
C ASP A 579 10.20 10.61 -8.87
N GLU A 580 11.23 10.54 -8.04
CA GLU A 580 12.43 11.38 -8.11
C GLU A 580 13.57 10.68 -8.88
N CYS A 581 14.47 11.44 -9.51
CA CYS A 581 15.66 10.90 -10.16
C CYS A 581 16.85 11.00 -9.19
N THR A 582 17.39 9.85 -8.79
CA THR A 582 18.41 9.76 -7.73
C THR A 582 19.78 9.37 -8.25
N ASP A 583 20.84 9.61 -7.44
CA ASP A 583 22.19 9.11 -7.73
C ASP A 583 22.23 7.57 -7.84
N ILE A 584 21.37 6.88 -7.06
CA ILE A 584 21.24 5.42 -7.12
C ILE A 584 20.69 4.97 -8.47
N ASP A 585 19.69 5.68 -9.01
CA ASP A 585 19.17 5.40 -10.35
C ASP A 585 20.29 5.50 -11.40
N HIS A 586 21.05 6.58 -11.36
CA HIS A 586 22.19 6.76 -12.27
C HIS A 586 23.21 5.62 -12.13
N GLU A 587 23.50 5.18 -10.92
CA GLU A 587 24.43 4.08 -10.67
C GLU A 587 23.89 2.75 -11.23
N ILE A 588 22.62 2.40 -10.93
CA ILE A 588 21.97 1.18 -11.41
C ILE A 588 21.92 1.14 -12.94
N TYR A 589 21.37 2.20 -13.56
CA TYR A 589 21.20 2.22 -15.02
C TYR A 589 22.53 2.35 -15.79
N SER A 590 23.55 2.94 -15.17
CA SER A 590 24.91 2.95 -15.71
C SER A 590 25.53 1.55 -15.72
N ASP A 591 25.42 0.82 -14.60
CA ASP A 591 25.92 -0.57 -14.49
C ASP A 591 25.18 -1.53 -15.42
N LEU A 592 23.88 -1.28 -15.66
CA LEU A 592 23.09 -2.02 -16.65
C LEU A 592 23.42 -1.62 -18.11
N GLY A 593 24.34 -0.67 -18.30
CA GLY A 593 24.74 -0.19 -19.64
C GLY A 593 23.61 0.52 -20.40
N LYS A 594 22.63 1.09 -19.69
CA LYS A 594 21.47 1.75 -20.31
C LYS A 594 21.70 3.25 -20.49
N ILE A 595 22.45 3.92 -19.60
CA ILE A 595 22.79 5.33 -19.73
C ILE A 595 23.78 5.51 -20.89
N GLY A 596 23.42 6.38 -21.84
CA GLY A 596 24.21 6.64 -23.03
C GLY A 596 24.07 5.58 -24.15
N SER A 597 23.18 4.60 -23.98
CA SER A 597 22.82 3.66 -25.02
C SER A 597 21.46 4.04 -25.65
N GLY A 598 21.44 4.36 -26.92
CA GLY A 598 20.20 4.72 -27.63
C GLY A 598 19.59 6.05 -27.16
N ASN A 599 18.25 6.08 -27.05
CA ASN A 599 17.46 7.26 -26.65
C ASN A 599 16.97 7.19 -25.20
N PHE A 600 17.48 6.26 -24.39
CA PHE A 600 17.08 6.15 -22.98
C PHE A 600 17.68 7.30 -22.16
N THR A 601 16.82 8.02 -21.46
CA THR A 601 17.22 9.11 -20.57
C THR A 601 16.39 9.02 -19.30
N LEU A 602 17.01 9.14 -18.13
CA LEU A 602 16.33 9.21 -16.86
C LEU A 602 15.55 10.52 -16.70
N GLY A 603 14.51 10.50 -15.90
CA GLY A 603 13.73 11.66 -15.56
C GLY A 603 13.04 11.53 -14.20
N GLU A 604 12.54 12.64 -13.74
CA GLU A 604 11.67 12.72 -12.56
C GLU A 604 10.43 13.56 -12.85
N GLY A 605 9.43 13.43 -12.00
CA GLY A 605 8.24 14.24 -12.08
C GLY A 605 7.10 13.74 -11.22
N SER A 606 6.00 14.45 -11.32
CA SER A 606 4.74 14.06 -10.70
C SER A 606 3.57 14.49 -11.56
N VAL A 607 2.63 13.58 -11.77
CA VAL A 607 1.39 13.86 -12.48
C VAL A 607 0.22 13.37 -11.67
N THR A 608 -0.67 14.30 -11.31
CA THR A 608 -1.91 14.03 -10.57
C THR A 608 -3.12 14.28 -11.46
N CYS A 609 -4.03 13.31 -11.52
CA CYS A 609 -5.32 13.43 -12.18
C CYS A 609 -6.44 13.38 -11.14
N VAL A 610 -7.41 14.29 -11.24
CA VAL A 610 -8.65 14.23 -10.46
C VAL A 610 -9.62 13.33 -11.19
N ILE A 611 -10.03 12.24 -10.55
CA ILE A 611 -11.05 11.30 -11.02
C ILE A 611 -12.31 11.53 -10.19
N GLU A 612 -13.45 11.66 -10.84
CA GLU A 612 -14.68 12.04 -10.20
C GLU A 612 -15.88 11.28 -10.76
N LYS A 613 -16.82 10.90 -9.90
CA LYS A 613 -18.07 10.30 -10.33
C LYS A 613 -18.99 11.31 -11.02
N ASP A 614 -19.80 10.87 -11.97
CA ASP A 614 -20.68 11.70 -12.78
C ASP A 614 -21.59 12.63 -11.95
N SER A 615 -22.22 12.10 -10.90
CA SER A 615 -23.13 12.89 -10.06
C SER A 615 -22.41 14.08 -9.39
N SER A 616 -21.20 13.87 -8.87
CA SER A 616 -20.40 14.93 -8.24
C SER A 616 -19.92 15.94 -9.28
N ALA A 617 -19.40 15.47 -10.42
CA ALA A 617 -18.96 16.34 -11.53
C ALA A 617 -20.11 17.19 -12.08
N THR A 618 -21.32 16.64 -12.18
CA THR A 618 -22.53 17.33 -12.65
C THR A 618 -22.98 18.40 -11.65
N GLU A 619 -23.04 18.05 -10.35
CA GLU A 619 -23.49 18.94 -9.26
C GLU A 619 -22.66 20.23 -9.20
N ARG A 620 -21.33 20.14 -9.36
CA ARG A 620 -20.44 21.30 -9.32
C ARG A 620 -20.13 21.91 -10.69
N GLY A 621 -20.70 21.39 -11.80
CA GLY A 621 -20.44 21.89 -13.15
C GLY A 621 -18.99 21.70 -13.59
N ALA A 622 -18.39 20.55 -13.27
CA ALA A 622 -16.99 20.26 -13.53
C ALA A 622 -16.66 20.21 -15.02
N LYS A 623 -15.46 20.72 -15.36
CA LYS A 623 -14.82 20.40 -16.63
C LYS A 623 -14.58 18.88 -16.71
N ARG A 624 -14.82 18.27 -17.85
CA ARG A 624 -14.57 16.85 -18.09
C ARG A 624 -13.57 16.71 -19.23
N TYR A 625 -12.40 16.20 -18.93
CA TYR A 625 -11.36 15.93 -19.94
C TYR A 625 -11.70 14.71 -20.78
N ALA A 626 -12.02 13.62 -20.11
CA ALA A 626 -12.35 12.34 -20.74
C ALA A 626 -13.19 11.48 -19.79
N LYS A 627 -13.95 10.55 -20.36
CA LYS A 627 -14.63 9.48 -19.62
C LYS A 627 -13.70 8.27 -19.52
N ILE A 628 -13.65 7.64 -18.34
CA ILE A 628 -12.95 6.36 -18.14
C ILE A 628 -13.91 5.24 -18.58
N ALA A 629 -13.54 4.51 -19.63
CA ALA A 629 -14.38 3.47 -20.22
C ALA A 629 -14.02 2.06 -19.77
N GLY A 630 -12.76 1.82 -19.41
CA GLY A 630 -12.28 0.52 -18.91
C GLY A 630 -10.87 0.59 -18.35
N PHE A 631 -10.51 -0.36 -17.49
CA PHE A 631 -9.18 -0.52 -16.98
C PHE A 631 -8.85 -1.99 -16.73
N SER A 632 -7.61 -2.38 -16.92
CA SER A 632 -7.15 -3.76 -16.71
C SER A 632 -5.71 -3.83 -16.28
N SER A 633 -5.39 -4.87 -15.52
CA SER A 633 -4.02 -5.26 -15.20
C SER A 633 -3.87 -6.77 -15.32
N ALA A 634 -2.71 -7.22 -15.77
CA ALA A 634 -2.37 -8.63 -15.85
C ALA A 634 -0.87 -8.83 -15.62
N ARG A 635 -0.51 -9.97 -15.06
CA ARG A 635 0.87 -10.35 -14.81
C ARG A 635 1.32 -11.42 -15.79
N ASP A 636 2.60 -11.41 -16.16
CA ASP A 636 3.23 -12.48 -16.90
C ASP A 636 3.88 -13.51 -15.98
N THR A 637 3.59 -14.79 -16.24
CA THR A 637 4.18 -15.94 -15.51
C THR A 637 5.09 -16.79 -16.37
N SER A 638 5.14 -16.53 -17.69
CA SER A 638 5.79 -17.42 -18.68
C SER A 638 7.28 -17.10 -18.91
N GLY A 639 7.81 -16.03 -18.33
CA GLY A 639 9.16 -15.55 -18.63
C GLY A 639 10.29 -16.21 -17.82
N ASP A 640 11.50 -16.17 -18.36
CA ASP A 640 12.71 -16.49 -17.60
C ASP A 640 12.85 -15.48 -16.46
N ARG A 641 12.93 -16.01 -15.23
CA ARG A 641 13.00 -15.22 -13.99
C ARG A 641 14.32 -14.46 -13.81
N SER A 642 15.25 -14.60 -14.74
CA SER A 642 16.55 -13.93 -14.71
C SER A 642 16.54 -12.48 -15.18
N ASP A 643 15.53 -12.06 -15.97
CA ASP A 643 15.44 -10.71 -16.52
C ASP A 643 14.40 -9.85 -15.79
N ASN A 644 14.81 -8.68 -15.35
CA ASN A 644 13.96 -7.73 -14.63
C ASN A 644 12.86 -7.10 -15.50
N LEU A 645 13.03 -7.10 -16.83
CA LEU A 645 12.03 -6.60 -17.78
C LEU A 645 11.48 -7.76 -18.60
N ARG A 646 10.31 -8.25 -18.23
CA ARG A 646 9.65 -9.37 -18.93
C ARG A 646 8.74 -8.84 -20.01
N LEU A 647 9.06 -9.16 -21.27
CA LEU A 647 8.29 -8.77 -22.44
C LEU A 647 7.33 -9.90 -22.84
N SER A 648 6.06 -9.78 -22.45
CA SER A 648 5.02 -10.79 -22.67
C SER A 648 3.94 -10.27 -23.62
N GLU A 649 3.93 -10.79 -24.85
CA GLU A 649 2.89 -10.51 -25.83
C GLU A 649 1.50 -10.96 -25.30
N VAL A 650 1.44 -12.08 -24.60
CA VAL A 650 0.19 -12.62 -24.04
C VAL A 650 -0.40 -11.64 -23.03
N SER A 651 0.40 -11.13 -22.10
CA SER A 651 -0.07 -10.24 -21.03
C SER A 651 -0.43 -8.86 -21.57
N LEU A 652 0.36 -8.31 -22.49
CA LEU A 652 0.05 -7.03 -23.13
C LEU A 652 -1.25 -7.13 -23.95
N THR A 653 -1.42 -8.22 -24.72
CA THR A 653 -2.65 -8.48 -25.46
C THR A 653 -3.86 -8.66 -24.53
N LYS A 654 -3.69 -9.39 -23.41
CA LYS A 654 -4.75 -9.61 -22.41
C LYS A 654 -5.27 -8.28 -21.84
N VAL A 655 -4.38 -7.38 -21.39
CA VAL A 655 -4.83 -6.10 -20.80
C VAL A 655 -5.52 -5.20 -21.80
N ILE A 656 -5.04 -5.18 -23.05
CA ILE A 656 -5.68 -4.41 -24.13
C ILE A 656 -7.08 -4.96 -24.45
N ASN A 657 -7.21 -6.27 -24.63
CA ASN A 657 -8.51 -6.88 -24.93
C ASN A 657 -9.52 -6.67 -23.80
N ASN A 658 -9.07 -6.79 -22.53
CA ASN A 658 -9.94 -6.58 -21.40
C ASN A 658 -10.50 -5.14 -21.33
N VAL A 659 -9.68 -4.10 -21.57
CA VAL A 659 -10.19 -2.72 -21.56
C VAL A 659 -11.12 -2.43 -22.75
N LEU A 660 -10.89 -3.07 -23.88
CA LEU A 660 -11.80 -2.98 -25.04
C LEU A 660 -13.15 -3.65 -24.73
N GLU A 661 -13.14 -4.82 -24.11
CA GLU A 661 -14.36 -5.52 -23.70
C GLU A 661 -15.16 -4.71 -22.69
N GLU A 662 -14.49 -4.17 -21.64
CA GLU A 662 -15.13 -3.29 -20.66
C GLU A 662 -15.75 -2.04 -21.27
N GLY A 663 -15.04 -1.42 -22.21
CA GLY A 663 -15.49 -0.23 -22.93
C GLY A 663 -16.51 -0.52 -24.03
N GLY A 664 -16.78 -1.81 -24.34
CA GLY A 664 -17.64 -2.22 -25.44
C GLY A 664 -17.13 -1.79 -26.82
N MET A 665 -15.81 -1.72 -26.97
CA MET A 665 -15.14 -1.25 -28.19
C MET A 665 -14.39 -2.40 -28.88
N LYS A 666 -14.20 -2.25 -30.20
CA LYS A 666 -13.38 -3.15 -31.00
C LYS A 666 -12.02 -2.49 -31.28
N PRO A 667 -10.98 -3.26 -31.65
CA PRO A 667 -9.67 -2.70 -32.00
C PRO A 667 -9.74 -1.61 -33.10
N GLU A 668 -10.59 -1.77 -34.12
CA GLU A 668 -10.75 -0.81 -35.20
C GLU A 668 -11.36 0.53 -34.80
N ASP A 669 -11.99 0.60 -33.61
CA ASP A 669 -12.59 1.83 -33.09
C ASP A 669 -11.56 2.73 -32.38
N VAL A 670 -10.42 2.16 -31.94
CA VAL A 670 -9.36 2.87 -31.21
C VAL A 670 -8.61 3.82 -32.15
N LYS A 671 -8.43 5.07 -31.70
CA LYS A 671 -7.80 6.13 -32.51
C LYS A 671 -6.31 6.30 -32.21
N CYS A 672 -5.90 6.17 -30.96
CA CYS A 672 -4.50 6.29 -30.58
C CYS A 672 -4.14 5.45 -29.35
N ILE A 673 -2.85 5.18 -29.20
CA ILE A 673 -2.26 4.52 -28.03
C ILE A 673 -1.19 5.44 -27.45
N TYR A 674 -1.23 5.66 -26.15
CA TYR A 674 -0.13 6.23 -25.38
C TYR A 674 0.67 5.05 -24.82
N GLY A 675 1.74 4.70 -25.55
CA GLY A 675 2.56 3.52 -25.31
C GLY A 675 3.62 3.73 -24.23
N PHE A 676 4.20 2.63 -23.75
CA PHE A 676 5.22 2.63 -22.72
C PHE A 676 6.53 3.27 -23.20
N GLY A 677 7.04 2.91 -24.39
CA GLY A 677 8.25 3.33 -25.07
C GLY A 677 9.21 4.18 -24.27
N ASN A 678 10.36 3.60 -23.89
CA ASN A 678 11.35 4.28 -23.03
C ASN A 678 12.70 4.56 -23.69
N GLY A 679 12.77 4.35 -25.04
CA GLY A 679 14.00 4.55 -25.81
C GLY A 679 14.94 3.34 -25.82
N ILE A 680 14.59 2.23 -25.17
CA ILE A 680 15.28 0.95 -25.30
C ILE A 680 14.71 0.22 -26.51
N GLU A 681 15.53 -0.01 -27.55
CA GLU A 681 15.08 -0.52 -28.85
C GLU A 681 14.30 -1.85 -28.75
N GLU A 682 14.74 -2.76 -27.91
CA GLU A 682 14.08 -4.05 -27.68
C GLU A 682 12.66 -3.87 -27.15
N VAL A 683 12.48 -2.98 -26.16
CA VAL A 683 11.18 -2.67 -25.53
C VAL A 683 10.25 -1.96 -26.50
N ASP A 684 10.77 -0.92 -27.17
CA ASP A 684 9.99 -0.13 -28.12
C ASP A 684 9.55 -0.99 -29.31
N SER A 685 10.43 -1.87 -29.82
CA SER A 685 10.13 -2.79 -30.92
C SER A 685 9.10 -3.85 -30.53
N PHE A 686 9.20 -4.38 -29.31
CA PHE A 686 8.26 -5.36 -28.78
C PHE A 686 6.84 -4.78 -28.71
N GLU A 687 6.64 -3.65 -28.05
CA GLU A 687 5.30 -3.08 -27.91
C GLU A 687 4.68 -2.67 -29.25
N MET A 688 5.48 -2.07 -30.15
CA MET A 688 5.03 -1.72 -31.49
C MET A 688 4.59 -2.95 -32.31
N GLY A 689 5.31 -4.07 -32.14
CA GLY A 689 4.92 -5.34 -32.75
C GLY A 689 3.56 -5.86 -32.27
N VAL A 690 3.29 -5.76 -30.97
CA VAL A 690 2.00 -6.18 -30.38
C VAL A 690 0.87 -5.25 -30.85
N TYR A 691 1.08 -3.93 -30.82
CA TYR A 691 0.07 -2.96 -31.25
C TYR A 691 -0.32 -3.16 -32.71
N LYS A 692 0.64 -3.39 -33.60
CA LYS A 692 0.37 -3.68 -35.02
C LYS A 692 -0.46 -4.96 -35.22
N LYS A 693 -0.21 -6.00 -34.43
CA LYS A 693 -0.99 -7.25 -34.50
C LYS A 693 -2.44 -7.03 -34.08
N ILE A 694 -2.70 -6.19 -33.07
CA ILE A 694 -4.04 -5.96 -32.53
C ILE A 694 -4.82 -4.93 -33.35
N PHE A 695 -4.19 -3.80 -33.69
CA PHE A 695 -4.86 -2.62 -34.27
C PHE A 695 -4.54 -2.37 -35.74
N GLY A 696 -3.58 -3.11 -36.32
CA GLY A 696 -3.09 -2.90 -37.67
C GLY A 696 -1.99 -1.84 -37.79
N ASP A 697 -1.47 -1.67 -39.01
CA ASP A 697 -0.29 -0.82 -39.26
C ASP A 697 -0.55 0.69 -39.11
N ASN A 698 -1.78 1.14 -39.14
CA ASN A 698 -2.15 2.57 -39.14
C ASN A 698 -2.49 3.15 -37.79
N ILE A 699 -2.37 2.41 -36.72
CA ILE A 699 -2.63 2.92 -35.36
C ILE A 699 -1.61 3.99 -34.98
N GLU A 700 -2.07 5.14 -34.50
CA GLU A 700 -1.20 6.19 -34.00
C GLU A 700 -0.68 5.79 -32.59
N VAL A 701 0.64 5.74 -32.43
CA VAL A 701 1.29 5.46 -31.13
C VAL A 701 2.10 6.68 -30.71
N LYS A 702 1.81 7.20 -29.52
CA LYS A 702 2.48 8.36 -28.91
C LYS A 702 3.35 7.89 -27.74
N LEU A 703 4.63 8.26 -27.78
CA LEU A 703 5.65 7.90 -26.80
C LEU A 703 6.12 9.15 -26.06
N VAL A 704 5.51 9.44 -24.91
CA VAL A 704 5.73 10.71 -24.17
C VAL A 704 7.10 10.81 -23.52
N LYS A 705 7.79 9.69 -23.25
CA LYS A 705 9.07 9.67 -22.56
C LYS A 705 10.24 10.26 -23.38
N LYS A 706 10.04 10.43 -24.66
CA LYS A 706 11.03 11.13 -25.54
C LYS A 706 11.26 12.58 -25.12
N ASP A 707 10.24 13.21 -24.54
CA ASP A 707 10.25 14.63 -24.19
C ASP A 707 10.43 14.86 -22.67
N PHE A 708 10.32 13.81 -21.84
CA PHE A 708 10.30 13.92 -20.38
C PHE A 708 11.22 12.93 -19.67
N GLY A 709 11.89 12.05 -20.41
CA GLY A 709 12.68 10.96 -19.86
C GLY A 709 11.83 9.84 -19.24
N GLU A 710 12.49 8.82 -18.74
CA GLU A 710 11.88 7.74 -17.96
C GLU A 710 11.76 8.16 -16.50
N ALA A 711 10.61 8.68 -16.14
CA ALA A 711 10.24 9.08 -14.77
C ALA A 711 9.35 8.03 -14.08
N ARG A 712 9.45 6.78 -14.51
CA ARG A 712 8.82 5.59 -13.90
C ARG A 712 7.31 5.76 -13.67
N ALA A 713 6.84 5.79 -12.39
CA ALA A 713 5.42 5.95 -12.09
C ALA A 713 4.84 7.27 -12.64
N ALA A 714 5.61 8.36 -12.59
CA ALA A 714 5.18 9.63 -13.17
C ALA A 714 4.95 9.54 -14.67
N SER A 715 5.78 8.76 -15.39
CA SER A 715 5.61 8.52 -16.83
C SER A 715 4.27 7.86 -17.16
N SER A 716 3.85 6.87 -16.39
CA SER A 716 2.57 6.17 -16.64
C SER A 716 1.36 7.06 -16.37
N SER A 717 1.39 7.91 -15.36
CA SER A 717 0.36 8.93 -15.14
C SER A 717 0.37 10.02 -16.22
N LEU A 718 1.56 10.37 -16.76
CA LEU A 718 1.70 11.32 -17.86
C LEU A 718 1.03 10.81 -19.13
N GLN A 719 1.21 9.53 -19.47
CA GLN A 719 0.52 8.88 -20.59
C GLN A 719 -1.00 9.04 -20.48
N PHE A 720 -1.55 8.73 -19.31
CA PHE A 720 -2.98 8.87 -19.01
C PHE A 720 -3.46 10.33 -19.10
N ALA A 721 -2.73 11.26 -18.49
CA ALA A 721 -3.09 12.68 -18.50
C ALA A 721 -3.02 13.30 -19.90
N LYS A 722 -1.99 12.98 -20.69
CA LYS A 722 -1.84 13.48 -22.06
C LYS A 722 -2.93 12.94 -22.98
N LEU A 723 -3.31 11.66 -22.85
CA LEU A 723 -4.44 11.10 -23.58
C LEU A 723 -5.74 11.83 -23.22
N ALA A 724 -6.01 12.09 -21.93
CA ALA A 724 -7.19 12.82 -21.50
C ALA A 724 -7.20 14.26 -22.05
N GLN A 725 -6.05 14.96 -22.07
CA GLN A 725 -5.92 16.28 -22.70
C GLN A 725 -6.19 16.27 -24.21
N ASP A 726 -5.62 15.31 -24.94
CA ASP A 726 -5.84 15.20 -26.39
C ASP A 726 -7.31 14.91 -26.75
N ILE A 727 -8.00 14.14 -25.92
CA ILE A 727 -9.45 13.90 -26.08
C ILE A 727 -10.23 15.20 -25.83
N TYR A 728 -9.90 15.95 -24.78
CA TYR A 728 -10.56 17.23 -24.47
C TYR A 728 -10.36 18.27 -25.57
N GLU A 729 -9.15 18.35 -26.11
CA GLU A 729 -8.78 19.28 -27.19
C GLU A 729 -9.33 18.86 -28.57
N GLY A 730 -9.98 17.68 -28.66
CA GLY A 730 -10.53 17.14 -29.89
C GLY A 730 -9.50 16.59 -30.88
N LYS A 731 -8.27 16.34 -30.41
CA LYS A 731 -7.19 15.70 -31.19
C LYS A 731 -7.38 14.19 -31.30
N ALA A 732 -8.10 13.59 -30.36
CA ALA A 732 -8.51 12.19 -30.37
C ALA A 732 -9.95 12.05 -29.84
N GLU A 733 -10.70 11.05 -30.32
CA GLU A 733 -12.03 10.72 -29.81
C GLU A 733 -11.97 9.71 -28.66
N ASN A 734 -10.97 8.85 -28.68
CA ASN A 734 -10.68 7.82 -27.71
C ASN A 734 -9.23 7.35 -27.83
N GLY A 735 -8.76 6.59 -26.86
CA GLY A 735 -7.46 5.95 -26.89
C GLY A 735 -7.17 5.11 -25.66
N ILE A 736 -6.04 4.42 -25.68
CA ILE A 736 -5.60 3.55 -24.60
C ILE A 736 -4.24 4.05 -24.07
N ALA A 737 -4.13 4.28 -22.77
CA ALA A 737 -2.87 4.44 -22.09
C ALA A 737 -2.37 3.06 -21.60
N VAL A 738 -1.15 2.70 -21.96
CA VAL A 738 -0.55 1.39 -21.65
C VAL A 738 0.77 1.58 -20.94
N SER A 739 0.99 0.84 -19.85
CA SER A 739 2.28 0.82 -19.15
C SER A 739 2.58 -0.58 -18.62
N PHE A 740 3.87 -0.91 -18.55
CA PHE A 740 4.37 -2.17 -18.00
C PHE A 740 5.78 -1.94 -17.43
N GLY A 741 6.35 -2.92 -16.76
CA GLY A 741 7.68 -2.71 -16.15
C GLY A 741 8.28 -3.95 -15.50
N THR A 742 9.27 -3.72 -14.67
CA THR A 742 10.14 -4.73 -14.05
C THR A 742 9.43 -5.79 -13.22
N SER A 743 8.22 -5.51 -12.71
CA SER A 743 7.42 -6.46 -11.92
C SER A 743 6.63 -7.47 -12.77
N ALA A 744 6.87 -7.54 -14.09
CA ALA A 744 6.10 -8.33 -15.04
C ALA A 744 4.58 -8.01 -15.07
N LEU A 745 4.19 -6.85 -14.54
CA LEU A 745 2.82 -6.37 -14.50
C LEU A 745 2.56 -5.42 -15.67
N TYR A 746 1.44 -5.61 -16.34
CA TYR A 746 0.93 -4.83 -17.45
C TYR A 746 -0.35 -4.13 -17.02
N SER A 747 -0.52 -2.88 -17.42
CA SER A 747 -1.71 -2.09 -17.10
C SER A 747 -2.16 -1.30 -18.32
N ALA A 748 -3.47 -1.21 -18.51
CA ALA A 748 -4.08 -0.40 -19.55
C ALA A 748 -5.33 0.31 -19.04
N VAL A 749 -5.56 1.53 -19.51
CA VAL A 749 -6.78 2.31 -19.25
C VAL A 749 -7.30 2.88 -20.55
N LEU A 750 -8.57 2.65 -20.85
CA LEU A 750 -9.28 3.16 -22.01
C LEU A 750 -10.02 4.45 -21.65
N LEU A 751 -9.77 5.50 -22.41
CA LEU A 751 -10.47 6.78 -22.32
C LEU A 751 -11.29 7.04 -23.57
N THR A 752 -12.45 7.66 -23.38
CA THR A 752 -13.33 8.12 -24.45
C THR A 752 -13.75 9.56 -24.25
N LYS A 753 -14.33 10.17 -25.27
CA LYS A 753 -14.92 11.49 -25.15
C LYS A 753 -15.97 11.53 -24.04
N ALA A 754 -15.98 12.62 -23.27
CA ALA A 754 -16.87 12.84 -22.13
C ALA A 754 -18.32 13.09 -22.54
#